data_0affcf53693c8e9f33850bfac7c17f36
#
_entry.id   0affcf53693c8e9f33850bfac7c17f36
#
_cell.length_a   1.000
_cell.length_b   1.000
_cell.length_c   1.000
_cell.angle_alpha   90.00
_cell.angle_beta   90.00
_cell.angle_gamma   90.00
#
_symmetry.space_group_name_H-M   'P 1'
#
loop_
_entity.id
_entity.type
_entity.pdbx_description
1 polymer ?
#
loop_
_entity_poly.entity_id
_entity_poly.type
_entity_poly.pdbx_seq_one_letter_code
_entity_poly.pdbx_strand_id
1 'polypeptide(L)'
;MTEPSIPNLEGLEVVAFESRRAPEMAALISRLGGVPRIAPALREVPLEENEAAFAFGEELFAGRLDAVIFMTGGGARRLIEVLETRHDREKIVQALAGTTVVARGPKPLKVLRELKVPVTIAVPEPNTWREVLEELDENPRGFTLRGSRVAVQEYGVTNHDFLAGLKERGIDVLRVPVYQWTLPPDLQPLRDAIQSLVEGRAKVVLFTNAAQVVHLLQVAADAGAADRVLEALDKVVVASVGPTCSEMLTSHGISIDVEPVHPKMGSLVQETAQRAKEILGKKAESGRQRAEGGKRNVEGRSQETGDRSQDLEHSEFQIPNSGTLIPNAVSQIPNSGTSIREPETRTTNSASRVPNPEPRTPSPASRVPSPESRQPWEDSRFLRACRFEAVDATPVWLMRQAGRYMKDYRDLRARVPFLELCKNPSLVSEVTVTAAEKLGVDAAIIFADLLLIVEPLGLHLEYDKGEGPVITPGLRDTAGIDRLQEVQPEQSLAYLYDAIRQTRSDLNRKLPLIGFAGCPFTLASYLIEGGGSRTYRHTKALMYGDAGAWRALMEHLARNLAKYINGQIDAGVQAVQVFDTWVGCLGPADYREYVQPYTRMMLQGVKPGTPLIHFGTGTSMLLEAMRDAGGDVIGVDSHVELDEAWGRLGDGVGVQGNLDPIVLYGDVNFIRMRAKRVLNQAGYRTGHIFNLGHGLLPDTPYENVVALVKMVHDISSYRISRGHRPPPVMKGSRKSLDKD
;
A
#
# COMPACT_ATOMS: atom_id res chain seq x y z
N MET A 1 20.73 6.26 31.42
CA MET A 1 20.92 5.31 30.30
C MET A 1 20.78 3.92 30.92
N THR A 2 19.59 3.33 30.81
CA THR A 2 19.36 1.93 31.16
C THR A 2 19.90 1.10 30.00
N GLU A 3 20.83 0.18 30.30
CA GLU A 3 21.31 -0.81 29.33
C GLU A 3 20.14 -1.52 28.65
N PRO A 4 20.19 -1.83 27.33
CA PRO A 4 19.16 -2.60 26.67
C PRO A 4 19.02 -3.94 27.39
N SER A 5 17.91 -4.17 28.06
CA SER A 5 17.62 -5.42 28.73
C SER A 5 17.66 -6.55 27.71
N ILE A 6 18.48 -7.57 27.97
CA ILE A 6 18.52 -8.78 27.15
C ILE A 6 17.10 -9.35 27.11
N PRO A 7 16.53 -9.66 25.92
CA PRO A 7 15.18 -10.23 25.78
C PRO A 7 15.04 -11.46 26.67
N ASN A 8 14.10 -11.44 27.63
CA ASN A 8 13.92 -12.52 28.57
C ASN A 8 12.44 -12.68 28.95
N LEU A 9 11.92 -13.89 28.81
CA LEU A 9 10.56 -14.27 29.19
C LEU A 9 10.41 -14.61 30.68
N GLU A 10 11.50 -14.60 31.44
CA GLU A 10 11.55 -14.71 32.94
C GLU A 10 10.71 -15.89 33.49
N GLY A 11 10.74 -17.06 32.87
CA GLY A 11 9.97 -18.23 33.31
C GLY A 11 8.47 -18.19 32.97
N LEU A 12 7.99 -17.22 32.19
CA LEU A 12 6.60 -17.16 31.75
C LEU A 12 6.22 -18.39 30.92
N GLU A 13 5.05 -18.96 31.18
CA GLU A 13 4.48 -19.99 30.31
C GLU A 13 4.00 -19.36 29.00
N VAL A 14 4.51 -19.87 27.88
CA VAL A 14 4.26 -19.38 26.51
C VAL A 14 3.57 -20.48 25.71
N VAL A 15 2.32 -20.25 25.37
CA VAL A 15 1.57 -21.11 24.46
C VAL A 15 1.92 -20.75 23.00
N ALA A 16 2.22 -21.75 22.18
CA ALA A 16 2.43 -21.57 20.76
C ALA A 16 1.78 -22.71 19.97
N PHE A 17 1.03 -22.34 18.92
CA PHE A 17 0.24 -23.29 18.12
C PHE A 17 0.99 -23.83 16.90
N GLU A 18 2.32 -23.67 16.88
CA GLU A 18 3.16 -24.10 15.77
C GLU A 18 3.18 -25.63 15.64
N SER A 19 2.94 -26.13 14.41
CA SER A 19 2.88 -27.57 14.11
C SER A 19 4.13 -28.06 13.38
N ARG A 20 4.52 -27.43 12.27
CA ARG A 20 5.62 -27.90 11.42
C ARG A 20 7.00 -27.71 12.05
N ARG A 21 7.19 -26.61 12.78
CA ARG A 21 8.45 -26.22 13.42
C ARG A 21 8.33 -26.16 14.94
N ALA A 22 7.50 -27.05 15.49
CA ALA A 22 7.25 -27.15 16.94
C ALA A 22 8.52 -27.27 17.79
N PRO A 23 9.51 -28.12 17.46
CA PRO A 23 10.76 -28.20 18.23
C PRO A 23 11.59 -26.91 18.20
N GLU A 24 11.62 -26.21 17.06
CA GLU A 24 12.36 -24.97 16.89
C GLU A 24 11.68 -23.83 17.67
N MET A 25 10.36 -23.78 17.68
CA MET A 25 9.58 -22.83 18.47
C MET A 25 9.84 -23.04 19.96
N ALA A 26 9.78 -24.28 20.43
CA ALA A 26 10.10 -24.62 21.82
C ALA A 26 11.52 -24.18 22.21
N ALA A 27 12.50 -24.49 21.36
CA ALA A 27 13.91 -24.11 21.60
C ALA A 27 14.10 -22.57 21.62
N LEU A 28 13.40 -21.82 20.77
CA LEU A 28 13.44 -20.35 20.77
C LEU A 28 12.87 -19.76 22.07
N ILE A 29 11.72 -20.25 22.51
CA ILE A 29 11.08 -19.81 23.75
C ILE A 29 11.99 -20.12 24.96
N SER A 30 12.50 -21.35 25.03
CA SER A 30 13.38 -21.78 26.15
C SER A 30 14.69 -20.99 26.18
N ARG A 31 15.31 -20.69 25.04
CA ARG A 31 16.53 -19.89 24.94
C ARG A 31 16.34 -18.46 25.46
N LEU A 32 15.11 -17.93 25.35
CA LEU A 32 14.74 -16.63 25.89
C LEU A 32 14.12 -16.72 27.29
N GLY A 33 14.35 -17.79 28.02
CA GLY A 33 13.98 -17.97 29.42
C GLY A 33 12.48 -18.27 29.65
N GLY A 34 11.68 -18.54 28.63
CA GLY A 34 10.27 -18.92 28.76
C GLY A 34 10.07 -20.44 28.95
N VAL A 35 8.90 -20.82 29.44
CA VAL A 35 8.44 -22.20 29.53
C VAL A 35 7.52 -22.50 28.33
N PRO A 36 7.98 -23.24 27.32
CA PRO A 36 7.21 -23.47 26.11
C PRO A 36 6.09 -24.50 26.37
N ARG A 37 4.87 -24.14 25.99
CA ARG A 37 3.74 -25.05 25.83
C ARG A 37 3.34 -25.09 24.36
N ILE A 38 3.88 -26.05 23.65
CA ILE A 38 3.58 -26.22 22.22
C ILE A 38 2.29 -27.04 22.09
N ALA A 39 1.31 -26.45 21.42
CA ALA A 39 -0.02 -27.02 21.18
C ALA A 39 -0.31 -27.02 19.67
N PRO A 40 0.19 -27.98 18.89
CA PRO A 40 -0.05 -28.04 17.47
C PRO A 40 -1.54 -27.92 17.15
N ALA A 41 -1.90 -26.88 16.37
CA ALA A 41 -3.30 -26.62 16.01
C ALA A 41 -3.59 -26.92 14.53
N LEU A 42 -2.60 -27.33 13.77
CA LEU A 42 -2.71 -27.54 12.31
C LEU A 42 -2.14 -28.91 11.93
N ARG A 43 -2.90 -29.67 11.16
CA ARG A 43 -2.44 -30.84 10.40
C ARG A 43 -2.65 -30.56 8.92
N GLU A 44 -1.66 -30.82 8.12
CA GLU A 44 -1.80 -30.87 6.66
C GLU A 44 -2.50 -32.17 6.26
N VAL A 45 -3.50 -32.08 5.38
CA VAL A 45 -4.17 -33.27 4.85
C VAL A 45 -3.17 -34.02 3.94
N PRO A 46 -2.92 -35.31 4.16
CA PRO A 46 -2.08 -36.11 3.27
C PRO A 46 -2.58 -36.06 1.82
N LEU A 47 -1.64 -36.21 0.86
CA LEU A 47 -1.99 -36.22 -0.57
C LEU A 47 -3.00 -37.30 -0.92
N GLU A 48 -2.82 -38.47 -0.34
CA GLU A 48 -3.60 -39.66 -0.57
C GLU A 48 -5.03 -39.59 0.01
N GLU A 49 -5.28 -38.67 0.90
CA GLU A 49 -6.58 -38.46 1.58
C GLU A 49 -7.38 -37.29 0.97
N ASN A 50 -6.90 -36.64 -0.11
CA ASN A 50 -7.57 -35.45 -0.69
C ASN A 50 -8.72 -35.87 -1.64
N GLU A 51 -9.85 -36.27 -1.07
CA GLU A 51 -11.05 -36.70 -1.81
C GLU A 51 -11.55 -35.65 -2.81
N ALA A 52 -11.49 -34.34 -2.47
CA ALA A 52 -11.94 -33.28 -3.37
C ALA A 52 -11.08 -33.17 -4.63
N ALA A 53 -9.77 -33.36 -4.51
CA ALA A 53 -8.87 -33.38 -5.67
C ALA A 53 -9.08 -34.64 -6.54
N PHE A 54 -9.38 -35.77 -5.94
CA PHE A 54 -9.68 -36.97 -6.71
C PHE A 54 -11.04 -36.88 -7.41
N ALA A 55 -12.07 -36.38 -6.74
CA ALA A 55 -13.36 -36.11 -7.39
C ALA A 55 -13.23 -35.12 -8.56
N PHE A 56 -12.40 -34.08 -8.42
CA PHE A 56 -12.03 -33.22 -9.54
C PHE A 56 -11.35 -33.98 -10.68
N GLY A 57 -10.42 -34.90 -10.35
CA GLY A 57 -9.74 -35.74 -11.34
C GLY A 57 -10.74 -36.60 -12.14
N GLU A 58 -11.70 -37.22 -11.48
CA GLU A 58 -12.75 -38.02 -12.13
C GLU A 58 -13.59 -37.16 -13.11
N GLU A 59 -13.99 -35.95 -12.71
CA GLU A 59 -14.71 -34.99 -13.57
C GLU A 59 -13.86 -34.56 -14.77
N LEU A 60 -12.58 -34.25 -14.52
CA LEU A 60 -11.63 -33.85 -15.54
C LEU A 60 -11.38 -34.89 -16.59
N PHE A 61 -11.07 -36.15 -16.16
CA PHE A 61 -10.80 -37.26 -17.07
C PHE A 61 -12.04 -37.73 -17.82
N ALA A 62 -13.23 -37.53 -17.26
CA ALA A 62 -14.49 -37.80 -17.93
C ALA A 62 -14.89 -36.69 -18.94
N GLY A 63 -14.13 -35.63 -19.06
CA GLY A 63 -14.43 -34.48 -19.96
C GLY A 63 -15.69 -33.72 -19.57
N ARG A 64 -16.07 -33.73 -18.29
CA ARG A 64 -17.28 -33.05 -17.78
C ARG A 64 -17.04 -31.61 -17.25
N LEU A 65 -15.83 -31.09 -17.44
CA LEU A 65 -15.47 -29.73 -17.04
C LEU A 65 -15.26 -28.86 -18.26
N ASP A 66 -15.95 -27.73 -18.33
CA ASP A 66 -15.77 -26.72 -19.38
C ASP A 66 -14.56 -25.83 -19.11
N ALA A 67 -14.29 -25.54 -17.82
CA ALA A 67 -13.12 -24.76 -17.43
C ALA A 67 -12.56 -25.18 -16.06
N VAL A 68 -11.28 -24.86 -15.85
CA VAL A 68 -10.59 -25.01 -14.56
C VAL A 68 -9.90 -23.72 -14.20
N ILE A 69 -10.25 -23.12 -13.06
CA ILE A 69 -9.69 -21.87 -12.56
C ILE A 69 -8.67 -22.16 -11.47
N PHE A 70 -7.42 -21.79 -11.72
CA PHE A 70 -6.32 -21.90 -10.77
C PHE A 70 -6.10 -20.59 -10.03
N MET A 71 -6.45 -20.56 -8.74
CA MET A 71 -6.40 -19.35 -7.92
C MET A 71 -4.99 -19.04 -7.39
N THR A 72 -4.14 -20.04 -7.18
CA THR A 72 -2.78 -19.85 -6.64
C THR A 72 -1.76 -20.81 -7.24
N GLY A 73 -0.49 -20.38 -7.32
CA GLY A 73 0.58 -21.25 -7.82
C GLY A 73 0.85 -22.45 -6.90
N GLY A 74 0.82 -22.23 -5.58
CA GLY A 74 0.97 -23.35 -4.61
C GLY A 74 -0.14 -24.36 -4.73
N GLY A 75 -1.38 -23.89 -4.87
CA GLY A 75 -2.53 -24.77 -5.05
C GLY A 75 -2.51 -25.52 -6.39
N ALA A 76 -2.11 -24.84 -7.48
CA ALA A 76 -1.96 -25.48 -8.78
C ALA A 76 -0.95 -26.63 -8.73
N ARG A 77 0.23 -26.39 -8.14
CA ARG A 77 1.26 -27.43 -7.95
C ARG A 77 0.72 -28.59 -7.12
N ARG A 78 0.10 -28.26 -5.99
CA ARG A 78 -0.43 -29.28 -5.06
C ARG A 78 -1.53 -30.13 -5.68
N LEU A 79 -2.45 -29.52 -6.46
CA LEU A 79 -3.50 -30.28 -7.16
C LEU A 79 -2.90 -31.31 -8.13
N ILE A 80 -1.91 -30.90 -8.92
CA ILE A 80 -1.24 -31.82 -9.84
C ILE A 80 -0.50 -32.91 -9.06
N GLU A 81 0.23 -32.60 -8.00
CA GLU A 81 0.92 -33.58 -7.13
C GLU A 81 -0.06 -34.61 -6.53
N VAL A 82 -1.25 -34.15 -6.08
CA VAL A 82 -2.29 -35.09 -5.60
C VAL A 82 -2.75 -36.03 -6.71
N LEU A 83 -3.03 -35.51 -7.90
CA LEU A 83 -3.46 -36.33 -9.02
C LEU A 83 -2.36 -37.30 -9.49
N GLU A 84 -1.10 -36.93 -9.41
CA GLU A 84 0.07 -37.75 -9.74
C GLU A 84 0.23 -38.98 -8.82
N THR A 85 -0.40 -39.00 -7.65
CA THR A 85 -0.44 -40.20 -6.79
C THR A 85 -1.23 -41.35 -7.40
N ARG A 86 -2.14 -41.03 -8.36
CA ARG A 86 -3.02 -42.04 -9.01
C ARG A 86 -2.95 -42.07 -10.52
N HIS A 87 -2.39 -41.03 -11.16
CA HIS A 87 -2.39 -40.84 -12.61
C HIS A 87 -1.05 -40.31 -13.11
N ASP A 88 -0.66 -40.71 -14.32
CA ASP A 88 0.54 -40.21 -14.97
C ASP A 88 0.38 -38.71 -15.30
N ARG A 89 1.45 -37.92 -15.10
CA ARG A 89 1.47 -36.47 -15.39
C ARG A 89 1.02 -36.14 -16.82
N GLU A 90 1.44 -36.94 -17.81
CA GLU A 90 1.07 -36.69 -19.20
C GLU A 90 -0.44 -36.79 -19.44
N LYS A 91 -1.11 -37.73 -18.80
CA LYS A 91 -2.57 -37.86 -18.85
C LYS A 91 -3.27 -36.66 -18.20
N ILE A 92 -2.76 -36.20 -17.08
CA ILE A 92 -3.30 -34.99 -16.38
C ILE A 92 -3.17 -33.77 -17.28
N VAL A 93 -1.99 -33.56 -17.86
CA VAL A 93 -1.72 -32.41 -18.75
C VAL A 93 -2.61 -32.49 -20.00
N GLN A 94 -2.76 -33.68 -20.60
CA GLN A 94 -3.62 -33.87 -21.76
C GLN A 94 -5.10 -33.59 -21.44
N ALA A 95 -5.60 -34.06 -20.29
CA ALA A 95 -6.96 -33.77 -19.86
C ALA A 95 -7.21 -32.29 -19.61
N LEU A 96 -6.27 -31.61 -18.96
CA LEU A 96 -6.32 -30.14 -18.77
C LEU A 96 -6.23 -29.38 -20.10
N ALA A 97 -5.47 -29.85 -21.07
CA ALA A 97 -5.40 -29.25 -22.41
C ALA A 97 -6.74 -29.36 -23.18
N GLY A 98 -7.62 -30.30 -22.82
CA GLY A 98 -8.98 -30.41 -23.36
C GLY A 98 -10.00 -29.50 -22.75
N THR A 99 -9.64 -28.70 -21.71
CA THR A 99 -10.52 -27.77 -21.02
C THR A 99 -10.03 -26.32 -21.13
N THR A 100 -10.88 -25.36 -20.79
CA THR A 100 -10.43 -23.96 -20.66
C THR A 100 -9.68 -23.78 -19.35
N VAL A 101 -8.37 -23.61 -19.41
CA VAL A 101 -7.54 -23.39 -18.23
C VAL A 101 -7.37 -21.90 -17.95
N VAL A 102 -7.87 -21.46 -16.80
CA VAL A 102 -7.81 -20.05 -16.34
C VAL A 102 -6.79 -19.94 -15.21
N ALA A 103 -5.79 -19.07 -15.37
CA ALA A 103 -4.82 -18.74 -14.34
C ALA A 103 -5.10 -17.35 -13.78
N ARG A 104 -5.49 -17.24 -12.50
CA ARG A 104 -5.83 -15.95 -11.84
C ARG A 104 -4.69 -14.93 -11.83
N GLY A 105 -3.48 -15.31 -12.16
CA GLY A 105 -2.37 -14.37 -12.14
C GLY A 105 -1.00 -15.04 -12.34
N PRO A 106 0.09 -14.28 -12.16
CA PRO A 106 1.43 -14.71 -12.55
C PRO A 106 1.95 -15.95 -11.81
N LYS A 107 1.58 -16.14 -10.53
CA LYS A 107 2.03 -17.30 -9.75
C LYS A 107 1.44 -18.62 -10.25
N PRO A 108 0.11 -18.80 -10.41
CA PRO A 108 -0.42 -20.00 -11.03
C PRO A 108 0.04 -20.16 -12.49
N LEU A 109 0.10 -19.08 -13.28
CA LEU A 109 0.58 -19.11 -14.65
C LEU A 109 2.00 -19.68 -14.76
N LYS A 110 2.92 -19.23 -13.90
CA LYS A 110 4.29 -19.76 -13.85
C LYS A 110 4.32 -21.25 -13.56
N VAL A 111 3.59 -21.70 -12.55
CA VAL A 111 3.55 -23.12 -12.16
C VAL A 111 2.94 -23.99 -13.26
N LEU A 112 1.84 -23.55 -13.87
CA LEU A 112 1.20 -24.29 -14.97
C LEU A 112 2.14 -24.42 -16.18
N ARG A 113 2.91 -23.39 -16.51
CA ARG A 113 3.94 -23.45 -17.57
C ARG A 113 5.08 -24.42 -17.22
N GLU A 114 5.58 -24.40 -15.98
CA GLU A 114 6.60 -25.35 -15.51
C GLU A 114 6.10 -26.81 -15.63
N LEU A 115 4.82 -27.02 -15.36
CA LEU A 115 4.14 -28.32 -15.46
C LEU A 115 3.69 -28.67 -16.89
N LYS A 116 3.96 -27.80 -17.87
CA LYS A 116 3.55 -27.94 -19.29
C LYS A 116 2.05 -27.98 -19.51
N VAL A 117 1.27 -27.41 -18.59
CA VAL A 117 -0.18 -27.26 -18.75
C VAL A 117 -0.46 -26.03 -19.61
N PRO A 118 -1.17 -26.15 -20.74
CA PRO A 118 -1.53 -25.00 -21.56
C PRO A 118 -2.53 -24.12 -20.83
N VAL A 119 -2.27 -22.82 -20.77
CA VAL A 119 -3.17 -21.83 -20.15
C VAL A 119 -3.94 -21.10 -21.24
N THR A 120 -5.26 -21.16 -21.17
CA THR A 120 -6.18 -20.55 -22.14
C THR A 120 -6.43 -19.08 -21.84
N ILE A 121 -6.67 -18.77 -20.55
CA ILE A 121 -6.94 -17.42 -20.06
C ILE A 121 -5.95 -17.11 -18.94
N ALA A 122 -5.15 -16.08 -19.12
CA ALA A 122 -4.30 -15.51 -18.07
C ALA A 122 -4.97 -14.22 -17.59
N VAL A 123 -5.51 -14.26 -16.39
CA VAL A 123 -6.26 -13.12 -15.81
C VAL A 123 -5.31 -11.95 -15.56
N PRO A 124 -5.66 -10.73 -16.02
CA PRO A 124 -4.83 -9.54 -15.83
C PRO A 124 -4.81 -9.08 -14.38
N GLU A 125 -3.84 -8.22 -14.03
CA GLU A 125 -3.83 -7.56 -12.73
C GLU A 125 -4.99 -6.56 -12.62
N PRO A 126 -5.47 -6.40 -11.39
CA PRO A 126 -4.84 -6.74 -10.10
C PRO A 126 -4.94 -8.21 -9.67
N ASN A 127 -5.32 -9.12 -10.55
CA ASN A 127 -5.38 -10.57 -10.30
C ASN A 127 -6.29 -10.93 -9.12
N THR A 128 -7.37 -10.18 -8.91
CA THR A 128 -8.39 -10.51 -7.93
C THR A 128 -9.40 -11.47 -8.54
N TRP A 129 -10.36 -11.88 -7.76
CA TRP A 129 -11.47 -12.69 -8.25
C TRP A 129 -12.42 -11.93 -9.18
N ARG A 130 -12.40 -10.57 -9.13
CA ARG A 130 -13.23 -9.72 -9.98
C ARG A 130 -12.78 -9.79 -11.44
N GLU A 131 -11.48 -9.66 -11.67
CA GLU A 131 -10.92 -9.80 -13.02
C GLU A 131 -11.09 -11.22 -13.57
N VAL A 132 -11.12 -12.25 -12.71
CA VAL A 132 -11.50 -13.60 -13.19
C VAL A 132 -12.92 -13.58 -13.74
N LEU A 133 -13.87 -12.94 -13.06
CA LEU A 133 -15.25 -12.85 -13.54
C LEU A 133 -15.37 -12.00 -14.83
N GLU A 134 -14.64 -10.89 -14.92
CA GLU A 134 -14.60 -10.03 -16.11
C GLU A 134 -14.04 -10.78 -17.32
N GLU A 135 -12.92 -11.49 -17.16
CA GLU A 135 -12.33 -12.29 -18.25
C GLU A 135 -13.24 -13.44 -18.70
N LEU A 136 -14.03 -13.99 -17.80
CA LEU A 136 -15.03 -14.99 -18.16
C LEU A 136 -16.21 -14.35 -18.91
N ASP A 137 -16.62 -13.13 -18.56
CA ASP A 137 -17.69 -12.39 -19.25
C ASP A 137 -17.28 -11.93 -20.65
N GLU A 138 -16.04 -11.48 -20.83
CA GLU A 138 -15.48 -11.08 -22.12
C GLU A 138 -15.25 -12.24 -23.10
N ASN A 139 -15.20 -13.43 -22.59
CA ASN A 139 -15.04 -14.73 -23.24
C ASN A 139 -14.58 -14.73 -24.72
N PRO A 140 -13.29 -14.63 -25.00
CA PRO A 140 -12.79 -14.58 -26.37
C PRO A 140 -12.86 -15.91 -27.14
N ARG A 141 -13.37 -17.02 -26.55
CA ARG A 141 -13.27 -18.37 -27.12
C ARG A 141 -14.52 -19.25 -27.07
N GLY A 142 -15.70 -18.69 -26.80
CA GLY A 142 -16.96 -19.35 -27.17
C GLY A 142 -17.46 -20.48 -26.26
N PHE A 143 -17.04 -20.58 -24.98
CA PHE A 143 -17.79 -21.41 -24.06
C PHE A 143 -18.92 -20.60 -23.40
N THR A 144 -20.10 -21.19 -23.35
CA THR A 144 -21.28 -20.52 -22.80
C THR A 144 -21.21 -20.55 -21.29
N LEU A 145 -21.11 -19.40 -20.61
CA LEU A 145 -21.05 -19.32 -19.15
C LEU A 145 -22.24 -20.00 -18.48
N ARG A 146 -23.44 -19.71 -18.97
CA ARG A 146 -24.67 -20.25 -18.41
C ARG A 146 -24.82 -21.73 -18.66
N GLY A 147 -24.84 -22.51 -17.59
CA GLY A 147 -24.93 -23.97 -17.61
C GLY A 147 -23.58 -24.67 -17.75
N SER A 148 -22.46 -23.95 -17.84
CA SER A 148 -21.12 -24.54 -17.83
C SER A 148 -20.75 -25.07 -16.44
N ARG A 149 -19.92 -26.11 -16.42
CA ARG A 149 -19.37 -26.70 -15.19
C ARG A 149 -17.91 -26.32 -15.05
N VAL A 150 -17.60 -25.52 -14.01
CA VAL A 150 -16.28 -24.92 -13.81
C VAL A 150 -15.69 -25.38 -12.48
N ALA A 151 -14.48 -25.94 -12.53
CA ALA A 151 -13.75 -26.28 -11.33
C ALA A 151 -12.92 -25.08 -10.85
N VAL A 152 -13.00 -24.77 -9.55
CA VAL A 152 -12.23 -23.70 -8.91
C VAL A 152 -11.25 -24.32 -7.91
N GLN A 153 -9.96 -24.24 -8.21
CA GLN A 153 -8.91 -24.65 -7.29
C GLN A 153 -8.78 -23.61 -6.19
N GLU A 154 -9.17 -23.95 -4.97
CA GLU A 154 -9.08 -23.10 -3.80
C GLU A 154 -7.79 -23.36 -2.99
N TYR A 155 -7.27 -22.32 -2.34
CA TYR A 155 -6.13 -22.41 -1.44
C TYR A 155 -6.33 -21.49 -0.25
N GLY A 156 -6.45 -22.03 0.94
CA GLY A 156 -6.71 -21.28 2.16
C GLY A 156 -8.19 -20.98 2.38
N VAL A 157 -8.53 -19.72 2.72
CA VAL A 157 -9.91 -19.32 3.02
C VAL A 157 -10.73 -19.21 1.75
N THR A 158 -11.95 -19.75 1.78
CA THR A 158 -12.92 -19.67 0.68
C THR A 158 -13.33 -18.24 0.39
N ASN A 159 -13.33 -17.83 -0.87
CA ASN A 159 -13.87 -16.54 -1.30
C ASN A 159 -15.34 -16.68 -1.70
N HIS A 160 -16.23 -16.34 -0.76
CA HIS A 160 -17.67 -16.47 -0.94
C HIS A 160 -18.23 -15.54 -2.03
N ASP A 161 -17.70 -14.33 -2.17
CA ASP A 161 -18.14 -13.34 -3.17
C ASP A 161 -17.83 -13.83 -4.58
N PHE A 162 -16.63 -14.42 -4.77
CA PHE A 162 -16.25 -15.02 -6.05
C PHE A 162 -17.18 -16.19 -6.44
N LEU A 163 -17.45 -17.09 -5.49
CA LEU A 163 -18.35 -18.21 -5.75
C LEU A 163 -19.80 -17.73 -6.04
N ALA A 164 -20.26 -16.69 -5.36
CA ALA A 164 -21.56 -16.07 -5.64
C ALA A 164 -21.58 -15.47 -7.04
N GLY A 165 -20.55 -14.70 -7.42
CA GLY A 165 -20.43 -14.10 -8.76
C GLY A 165 -20.40 -15.13 -9.90
N LEU A 166 -19.80 -16.31 -9.71
CA LEU A 166 -19.87 -17.43 -10.66
C LEU A 166 -21.30 -18.00 -10.77
N LYS A 167 -21.98 -18.19 -9.64
CA LYS A 167 -23.36 -18.69 -9.59
C LYS A 167 -24.36 -17.73 -10.23
N GLU A 168 -24.19 -16.41 -10.03
CA GLU A 168 -25.02 -15.39 -10.67
C GLU A 168 -24.96 -15.44 -12.20
N ARG A 169 -23.82 -15.88 -12.74
CA ARG A 169 -23.61 -16.14 -14.18
C ARG A 169 -24.20 -17.49 -14.67
N GLY A 170 -24.80 -18.24 -13.76
CA GLY A 170 -25.39 -19.55 -14.05
C GLY A 170 -24.38 -20.67 -14.23
N ILE A 171 -23.19 -20.53 -13.66
CA ILE A 171 -22.11 -21.53 -13.69
C ILE A 171 -22.33 -22.55 -12.56
N ASP A 172 -22.23 -23.84 -12.89
CA ASP A 172 -22.13 -24.92 -11.92
C ASP A 172 -20.68 -25.04 -11.41
N VAL A 173 -20.47 -24.73 -10.14
CA VAL A 173 -19.12 -24.61 -9.57
C VAL A 173 -18.72 -25.86 -8.81
N LEU A 174 -17.71 -26.57 -9.31
CA LEU A 174 -17.01 -27.62 -8.58
C LEU A 174 -15.85 -27.00 -7.77
N ARG A 175 -15.99 -26.98 -6.45
CA ARG A 175 -14.93 -26.48 -5.56
C ARG A 175 -13.87 -27.55 -5.35
N VAL A 176 -12.60 -27.15 -5.50
CA VAL A 176 -11.44 -28.06 -5.35
C VAL A 176 -10.47 -27.49 -4.31
N PRO A 177 -10.75 -27.65 -3.02
CA PRO A 177 -9.85 -27.25 -1.95
C PRO A 177 -8.67 -28.24 -1.87
N VAL A 178 -7.51 -27.83 -2.38
CA VAL A 178 -6.31 -28.69 -2.45
C VAL A 178 -5.35 -28.52 -1.28
N TYR A 179 -5.58 -27.52 -0.45
CA TYR A 179 -4.79 -27.29 0.74
C TYR A 179 -5.74 -27.01 1.89
N GLN A 180 -5.95 -28.03 2.70
CA GLN A 180 -6.75 -27.91 3.90
C GLN A 180 -5.86 -28.09 5.13
N TRP A 181 -5.98 -27.14 6.02
CA TRP A 181 -5.54 -27.32 7.39
C TRP A 181 -6.70 -27.96 8.15
N THR A 182 -6.47 -29.12 8.72
CA THR A 182 -7.41 -29.75 9.64
C THR A 182 -6.86 -29.74 11.05
N LEU A 183 -7.73 -29.99 12.00
CA LEU A 183 -7.31 -30.24 13.37
C LEU A 183 -6.41 -31.48 13.41
N PRO A 184 -5.37 -31.49 14.26
CA PRO A 184 -4.55 -32.69 14.45
C PRO A 184 -5.40 -33.81 15.08
N PRO A 185 -5.06 -35.08 14.85
CA PRO A 185 -5.81 -36.23 15.40
C PRO A 185 -5.75 -36.27 16.93
N ASP A 186 -4.65 -35.84 17.52
CA ASP A 186 -4.52 -35.66 18.97
C ASP A 186 -4.79 -34.19 19.34
N LEU A 187 -5.93 -33.93 19.95
CA LEU A 187 -6.34 -32.61 20.43
C LEU A 187 -5.93 -32.34 21.89
N GLN A 188 -5.32 -33.29 22.58
CA GLN A 188 -4.98 -33.13 23.99
C GLN A 188 -4.04 -31.96 24.24
N PRO A 189 -2.95 -31.75 23.47
CA PRO A 189 -2.08 -30.58 23.64
C PRO A 189 -2.83 -29.24 23.49
N LEU A 190 -3.81 -29.17 22.57
CA LEU A 190 -4.58 -27.97 22.33
C LEU A 190 -5.60 -27.72 23.49
N ARG A 191 -6.23 -28.77 24.00
CA ARG A 191 -7.08 -28.69 25.18
C ARG A 191 -6.31 -28.29 26.43
N ASP A 192 -5.10 -28.83 26.64
CA ASP A 192 -4.22 -28.45 27.74
C ASP A 192 -3.79 -26.98 27.65
N ALA A 193 -3.56 -26.48 26.44
CA ALA A 193 -3.25 -25.06 26.20
C ALA A 193 -4.47 -24.17 26.52
N ILE A 194 -5.67 -24.57 26.10
CA ILE A 194 -6.93 -23.88 26.43
C ILE A 194 -7.12 -23.84 27.95
N GLN A 195 -6.94 -24.97 28.61
CA GLN A 195 -7.04 -25.04 30.07
C GLN A 195 -6.00 -24.12 30.76
N SER A 196 -4.74 -24.11 30.27
CA SER A 196 -3.69 -23.26 30.81
C SER A 196 -4.03 -21.76 30.65
N LEU A 197 -4.63 -21.36 29.52
CA LEU A 197 -5.10 -20.00 29.28
C LEU A 197 -6.22 -19.63 30.26
N VAL A 198 -7.27 -20.46 30.35
CA VAL A 198 -8.43 -20.21 31.21
C VAL A 198 -8.06 -20.15 32.69
N GLU A 199 -7.10 -20.97 33.13
CA GLU A 199 -6.58 -20.96 34.51
C GLU A 199 -5.60 -19.81 34.77
N GLY A 200 -5.22 -19.05 33.73
CA GLY A 200 -4.29 -17.93 33.82
C GLY A 200 -2.83 -18.33 34.09
N ARG A 201 -2.45 -19.59 33.84
CA ARG A 201 -1.06 -20.06 33.90
C ARG A 201 -0.25 -19.54 32.71
N ALA A 202 -0.76 -19.72 31.50
CA ALA A 202 -0.19 -19.12 30.32
C ALA A 202 -0.26 -17.59 30.40
N LYS A 203 0.84 -16.92 30.08
CA LYS A 203 0.97 -15.47 30.10
C LYS A 203 1.21 -14.87 28.72
N VAL A 204 1.66 -15.69 27.77
CA VAL A 204 1.95 -15.30 26.40
C VAL A 204 1.36 -16.33 25.45
N VAL A 205 0.79 -15.84 24.33
CA VAL A 205 0.27 -16.68 23.26
C VAL A 205 0.84 -16.21 21.92
N LEU A 206 1.39 -17.15 21.15
CA LEU A 206 2.02 -16.90 19.88
C LEU A 206 1.23 -17.56 18.73
N PHE A 207 0.81 -16.77 17.74
CA PHE A 207 0.16 -17.24 16.54
C PHE A 207 1.07 -17.05 15.33
N THR A 208 1.32 -18.11 14.57
CA THR A 208 2.14 -18.12 13.35
C THR A 208 1.33 -18.30 12.07
N ASN A 209 0.02 -18.55 12.19
CA ASN A 209 -0.90 -18.78 11.06
C ASN A 209 -2.33 -18.42 11.45
N ALA A 210 -3.09 -17.79 10.53
CA ALA A 210 -4.49 -17.42 10.74
C ALA A 210 -5.41 -18.62 11.07
N ALA A 211 -5.18 -19.80 10.48
CA ALA A 211 -5.96 -20.98 10.76
C ALA A 211 -5.79 -21.50 12.20
N GLN A 212 -4.69 -21.18 12.89
CA GLN A 212 -4.50 -21.52 14.31
C GLN A 212 -5.52 -20.81 15.20
N VAL A 213 -5.88 -19.56 14.85
CA VAL A 213 -6.92 -18.79 15.58
C VAL A 213 -8.28 -19.49 15.45
N VAL A 214 -8.65 -19.85 14.23
CA VAL A 214 -9.93 -20.54 13.95
C VAL A 214 -10.01 -21.87 14.70
N HIS A 215 -8.94 -22.70 14.62
CA HIS A 215 -8.92 -24.01 15.27
C HIS A 215 -8.88 -23.93 16.80
N LEU A 216 -8.19 -22.93 17.38
CA LEU A 216 -8.23 -22.68 18.82
C LEU A 216 -9.65 -22.39 19.28
N LEU A 217 -10.33 -21.45 18.60
CA LEU A 217 -11.70 -21.04 18.96
C LEU A 217 -12.71 -22.17 18.71
N GLN A 218 -12.53 -22.96 17.65
CA GLN A 218 -13.36 -24.14 17.39
C GLN A 218 -13.25 -25.16 18.52
N VAL A 219 -12.03 -25.56 18.92
CA VAL A 219 -11.83 -26.55 20.00
C VAL A 219 -12.29 -25.98 21.34
N ALA A 220 -12.14 -24.67 21.57
CA ALA A 220 -12.66 -24.01 22.75
C ALA A 220 -14.20 -24.00 22.77
N ALA A 221 -14.86 -23.79 21.63
CA ALA A 221 -16.32 -23.86 21.51
C ALA A 221 -16.84 -25.28 21.73
N ASP A 222 -16.20 -26.29 21.13
CA ASP A 222 -16.54 -27.71 21.31
C ASP A 222 -16.40 -28.15 22.77
N ALA A 223 -15.53 -27.48 23.55
CA ALA A 223 -15.33 -27.72 24.98
C ALA A 223 -16.20 -26.80 25.87
N GLY A 224 -17.09 -25.97 25.32
CA GLY A 224 -17.90 -25.00 26.06
C GLY A 224 -17.09 -23.93 26.79
N ALA A 225 -15.90 -23.59 26.27
CA ALA A 225 -14.93 -22.69 26.90
C ALA A 225 -14.61 -21.46 26.04
N ALA A 226 -15.34 -21.20 24.95
CA ALA A 226 -15.03 -20.13 23.99
C ALA A 226 -14.94 -18.75 24.66
N ASP A 227 -15.96 -18.34 25.40
CA ASP A 227 -16.00 -17.04 26.09
C ASP A 227 -14.87 -16.90 27.11
N ARG A 228 -14.59 -17.98 27.84
CA ARG A 228 -13.50 -18.02 28.84
C ARG A 228 -12.12 -17.90 28.18
N VAL A 229 -11.95 -18.44 27.00
CA VAL A 229 -10.70 -18.29 26.20
C VAL A 229 -10.56 -16.86 25.72
N LEU A 230 -11.62 -16.24 25.20
CA LEU A 230 -11.61 -14.84 24.78
C LEU A 230 -11.27 -13.91 25.96
N GLU A 231 -11.92 -14.09 27.11
CA GLU A 231 -11.59 -13.35 28.34
C GLU A 231 -10.13 -13.57 28.82
N ALA A 232 -9.59 -14.78 28.62
CA ALA A 232 -8.21 -15.09 28.99
C ALA A 232 -7.23 -14.42 28.04
N LEU A 233 -7.54 -14.35 26.73
CA LEU A 233 -6.70 -13.69 25.73
C LEU A 233 -6.58 -12.18 25.97
N ASP A 234 -7.59 -11.54 26.56
CA ASP A 234 -7.50 -10.13 26.99
C ASP A 234 -6.48 -9.89 28.13
N LYS A 235 -6.18 -10.91 28.90
CA LYS A 235 -5.30 -10.82 30.09
C LYS A 235 -3.88 -11.26 29.85
N VAL A 236 -3.59 -11.91 28.73
CA VAL A 236 -2.26 -12.41 28.33
C VAL A 236 -1.69 -11.59 27.19
N VAL A 237 -0.39 -11.73 26.93
CA VAL A 237 0.24 -11.13 25.75
C VAL A 237 -0.13 -11.94 24.51
N VAL A 238 -0.82 -11.33 23.57
CA VAL A 238 -1.17 -11.94 22.28
C VAL A 238 -0.20 -11.45 21.22
N ALA A 239 0.56 -12.37 20.61
CA ALA A 239 1.52 -12.07 19.59
C ALA A 239 1.17 -12.77 18.28
N SER A 240 1.15 -12.01 17.19
CA SER A 240 0.85 -12.44 15.82
C SER A 240 2.08 -12.32 14.94
N VAL A 241 2.32 -13.31 14.08
CA VAL A 241 3.50 -13.31 13.18
C VAL A 241 3.44 -12.24 12.09
N GLY A 242 2.26 -11.73 11.76
CA GLY A 242 2.10 -10.74 10.68
C GLY A 242 0.64 -10.49 10.28
N PRO A 243 0.42 -9.61 9.27
CA PRO A 243 -0.87 -8.98 8.99
C PRO A 243 -2.05 -9.93 8.83
N THR A 244 -1.92 -10.98 8.02
CA THR A 244 -3.02 -11.94 7.77
C THR A 244 -3.48 -12.66 9.04
N CYS A 245 -2.54 -12.96 9.94
CA CYS A 245 -2.86 -13.57 11.22
C CYS A 245 -3.49 -12.54 12.18
N SER A 246 -3.00 -11.32 12.13
CA SER A 246 -3.51 -10.19 12.90
C SER A 246 -4.94 -9.82 12.50
N GLU A 247 -5.25 -9.78 11.21
CA GLU A 247 -6.61 -9.57 10.69
C GLU A 247 -7.58 -10.65 11.22
N MET A 248 -7.15 -11.92 11.24
CA MET A 248 -7.97 -13.01 11.77
C MET A 248 -8.23 -12.85 13.28
N LEU A 249 -7.23 -12.50 14.08
CA LEU A 249 -7.40 -12.23 15.51
C LEU A 249 -8.38 -11.08 15.73
N THR A 250 -8.19 -9.97 15.00
CA THR A 250 -9.06 -8.78 15.11
C THR A 250 -10.51 -9.07 14.70
N SER A 251 -10.73 -9.88 13.66
CA SER A 251 -12.09 -10.27 13.23
C SER A 251 -12.85 -11.09 14.27
N HIS A 252 -12.13 -11.71 15.20
CA HIS A 252 -12.71 -12.43 16.35
C HIS A 252 -12.67 -11.61 17.66
N GLY A 253 -12.42 -10.29 17.57
CA GLY A 253 -12.41 -9.39 18.73
C GLY A 253 -11.18 -9.53 19.62
N ILE A 254 -10.11 -10.21 19.17
CA ILE A 254 -8.89 -10.43 19.95
C ILE A 254 -7.90 -9.32 19.65
N SER A 255 -7.46 -8.59 20.68
CA SER A 255 -6.48 -7.53 20.60
C SER A 255 -5.06 -8.10 20.48
N ILE A 256 -4.23 -7.50 19.60
CA ILE A 256 -2.86 -7.92 19.35
C ILE A 256 -1.91 -6.98 20.08
N ASP A 257 -1.01 -7.54 20.88
CA ASP A 257 -0.03 -6.77 21.64
C ASP A 257 1.33 -6.67 20.93
N VAL A 258 1.69 -7.70 20.17
CA VAL A 258 2.96 -7.78 19.44
C VAL A 258 2.74 -8.31 18.02
N GLU A 259 3.19 -7.54 17.04
CA GLU A 259 3.36 -7.98 15.65
C GLU A 259 4.78 -7.57 15.22
N PRO A 260 5.67 -8.50 14.85
CA PRO A 260 7.03 -8.17 14.48
C PRO A 260 7.11 -7.45 13.15
N VAL A 261 8.05 -6.54 13.02
CA VAL A 261 8.34 -5.83 11.76
C VAL A 261 8.65 -6.80 10.62
N HIS A 262 9.34 -7.90 10.95
CA HIS A 262 9.61 -8.96 9.99
C HIS A 262 8.76 -10.19 10.36
N PRO A 263 7.87 -10.68 9.46
CA PRO A 263 6.96 -11.80 9.74
C PRO A 263 7.72 -13.13 9.77
N LYS A 264 8.58 -13.31 10.77
CA LYS A 264 9.39 -14.51 11.01
C LYS A 264 9.20 -14.99 12.43
N MET A 265 9.22 -16.30 12.61
CA MET A 265 9.06 -16.95 13.92
C MET A 265 10.10 -16.46 14.95
N GLY A 266 11.35 -16.29 14.54
CA GLY A 266 12.42 -15.78 15.42
C GLY A 266 12.16 -14.35 15.90
N SER A 267 11.77 -13.45 14.99
CA SER A 267 11.42 -12.05 15.32
C SER A 267 10.19 -12.00 16.24
N LEU A 268 9.17 -12.82 15.98
CA LEU A 268 7.98 -12.91 16.82
C LEU A 268 8.35 -13.22 18.28
N VAL A 269 9.12 -14.29 18.51
CA VAL A 269 9.51 -14.70 19.88
C VAL A 269 10.41 -13.67 20.55
N GLN A 270 11.36 -13.08 19.80
CA GLN A 270 12.31 -12.09 20.31
C GLN A 270 11.63 -10.79 20.71
N GLU A 271 10.77 -10.22 19.85
CA GLU A 271 10.04 -8.97 20.15
C GLU A 271 9.01 -9.19 21.27
N THR A 272 8.40 -10.36 21.33
CA THR A 272 7.53 -10.74 22.45
C THR A 272 8.30 -10.78 23.76
N ALA A 273 9.49 -11.40 23.78
CA ALA A 273 10.33 -11.47 24.99
C ALA A 273 10.80 -10.10 25.50
N GLN A 274 11.01 -9.14 24.59
CA GLN A 274 11.38 -7.77 24.96
C GLN A 274 10.24 -7.00 25.63
N ARG A 275 8.99 -7.28 25.28
CA ARG A 275 7.83 -6.46 25.62
C ARG A 275 6.85 -7.13 26.59
N ALA A 276 6.94 -8.45 26.79
CA ALA A 276 5.94 -9.23 27.52
C ALA A 276 5.70 -8.69 28.94
N LYS A 277 6.75 -8.39 29.69
CA LYS A 277 6.65 -7.90 31.05
C LYS A 277 5.94 -6.54 31.16
N GLU A 278 6.29 -5.62 30.31
CA GLU A 278 5.65 -4.30 30.25
C GLU A 278 4.16 -4.41 29.91
N ILE A 279 3.83 -5.24 28.90
CA ILE A 279 2.45 -5.44 28.45
C ILE A 279 1.61 -6.08 29.56
N LEU A 280 2.12 -7.11 30.22
CA LEU A 280 1.44 -7.77 31.33
C LEU A 280 1.20 -6.81 32.51
N GLY A 281 2.18 -5.94 32.81
CA GLY A 281 2.04 -4.89 33.81
C GLY A 281 0.87 -3.94 33.49
N LYS A 282 0.81 -3.44 32.27
CA LYS A 282 -0.26 -2.55 31.80
C LYS A 282 -1.66 -3.21 31.82
N LYS A 283 -1.73 -4.48 31.39
CA LYS A 283 -3.00 -5.24 31.43
C LYS A 283 -3.49 -5.47 32.86
N ALA A 284 -2.58 -5.74 33.81
CA ALA A 284 -2.90 -5.91 35.23
C ALA A 284 -3.40 -4.60 35.88
N GLU A 285 -2.80 -3.45 35.55
CA GLU A 285 -3.22 -2.13 36.04
C GLU A 285 -4.63 -1.75 35.49
N SER A 286 -4.84 -1.96 34.19
CA SER A 286 -6.15 -1.71 33.57
C SER A 286 -7.26 -2.59 34.16
N GLY A 287 -6.94 -3.84 34.49
CA GLY A 287 -7.86 -4.76 35.16
C GLY A 287 -8.22 -4.30 36.58
N ARG A 288 -7.26 -3.75 37.35
CA ARG A 288 -7.53 -3.19 38.71
C ARG A 288 -8.41 -1.96 38.66
N GLN A 289 -8.15 -1.04 37.72
CA GLN A 289 -8.95 0.18 37.54
C GLN A 289 -10.42 -0.14 37.16
N ARG A 290 -10.65 -1.14 36.31
CA ARG A 290 -12.02 -1.62 35.99
C ARG A 290 -12.71 -2.25 37.21
N ALA A 291 -11.96 -3.00 38.01
CA ALA A 291 -12.52 -3.62 39.23
C ALA A 291 -12.84 -2.58 40.33
N GLU A 292 -12.03 -1.52 40.47
CA GLU A 292 -12.28 -0.42 41.42
C GLU A 292 -13.41 0.52 40.96
N GLY A 293 -13.49 0.80 39.64
CA GLY A 293 -14.61 1.55 39.04
C GLY A 293 -15.96 0.82 39.16
N GLY A 294 -15.93 -0.52 39.04
CA GLY A 294 -17.09 -1.36 39.27
C GLY A 294 -17.59 -1.35 40.74
N LYS A 295 -16.67 -1.32 41.73
CA LYS A 295 -17.03 -1.24 43.16
C LYS A 295 -17.64 0.12 43.53
N ARG A 296 -17.15 1.23 42.99
CA ARG A 296 -17.73 2.57 43.21
C ARG A 296 -19.15 2.72 42.66
N ASN A 297 -19.49 2.01 41.59
CA ASN A 297 -20.85 2.01 41.03
C ASN A 297 -21.83 1.10 41.80
N VAL A 298 -21.34 0.15 42.59
CA VAL A 298 -22.18 -0.72 43.41
C VAL A 298 -22.47 -0.08 44.79
N GLU A 299 -21.50 0.65 45.38
CA GLU A 299 -21.70 1.38 46.63
C GLU A 299 -22.56 2.64 46.50
N GLY A 300 -22.68 3.23 45.30
CA GLY A 300 -23.57 4.37 45.05
C GLY A 300 -25.03 4.01 44.78
N ARG A 301 -25.39 2.72 44.67
CA ARG A 301 -26.75 2.25 44.40
C ARG A 301 -27.47 1.60 45.59
N SER A 302 -26.89 1.57 46.78
CA SER A 302 -27.48 0.95 47.97
C SER A 302 -28.20 1.92 48.91
N GLN A 303 -28.50 3.14 48.47
CA GLN A 303 -29.37 4.05 49.21
C GLN A 303 -30.44 4.64 48.28
N GLU A 304 -31.31 3.85 47.73
CA GLU A 304 -32.71 4.22 47.40
C GLU A 304 -33.43 3.01 46.83
N THR A 305 -34.60 2.80 47.41
CA THR A 305 -35.70 1.95 46.98
C THR A 305 -35.69 0.49 47.43
N GLY A 306 -36.44 0.28 48.48
CA GLY A 306 -37.16 -0.97 48.73
C GLY A 306 -38.30 -1.18 47.73
N ASP A 307 -38.58 -2.45 47.56
CA ASP A 307 -39.83 -3.02 47.08
C ASP A 307 -40.13 -2.99 45.57
N ARG A 308 -39.87 -4.14 44.95
CA ARG A 308 -40.77 -4.90 44.05
C ARG A 308 -40.09 -6.16 43.54
N SER A 309 -40.46 -7.26 44.20
CA SER A 309 -40.36 -8.61 43.64
C SER A 309 -41.41 -8.78 42.54
N GLN A 310 -41.02 -9.32 41.41
CA GLN A 310 -41.63 -10.43 40.66
C GLN A 310 -41.22 -10.42 39.19
N ASP A 311 -40.86 -11.61 38.76
CA ASP A 311 -40.92 -12.17 37.40
C ASP A 311 -40.06 -11.59 36.27
N LEU A 312 -39.02 -12.34 35.94
CA LEU A 312 -38.66 -12.59 34.53
C LEU A 312 -37.87 -13.89 34.40
N GLU A 313 -38.57 -14.86 33.87
CA GLU A 313 -38.07 -16.14 33.40
C GLU A 313 -37.10 -16.01 32.21
N HIS A 314 -36.26 -17.05 32.10
CA HIS A 314 -35.38 -17.43 31.01
C HIS A 314 -35.72 -16.94 29.61
N SER A 315 -34.73 -16.37 28.93
CA SER A 315 -34.66 -16.38 27.47
C SER A 315 -33.30 -16.90 26.99
N GLU A 316 -33.36 -18.12 26.49
CA GLU A 316 -32.29 -18.78 25.74
C GLU A 316 -31.93 -17.98 24.47
N PHE A 317 -30.66 -17.73 24.26
CA PHE A 317 -30.16 -17.24 22.96
C PHE A 317 -29.91 -18.42 22.07
N GLN A 318 -30.77 -18.65 21.11
CA GLN A 318 -30.58 -19.56 19.99
C GLN A 318 -29.94 -18.81 18.82
N ILE A 319 -28.93 -19.43 18.24
CA ILE A 319 -28.27 -19.04 16.97
C ILE A 319 -29.23 -19.37 15.82
N PRO A 320 -29.53 -18.44 14.89
CA PRO A 320 -30.34 -18.80 13.74
C PRO A 320 -29.46 -19.34 12.61
N ASN A 321 -29.82 -20.52 12.15
CA ASN A 321 -29.42 -21.08 10.86
C ASN A 321 -30.21 -20.42 9.70
N SER A 322 -29.46 -20.17 8.65
CA SER A 322 -29.83 -19.93 7.24
C SER A 322 -31.30 -19.80 6.83
N GLY A 323 -31.58 -18.73 6.09
CA GLY A 323 -32.45 -18.81 4.91
C GLY A 323 -33.62 -17.83 4.88
N THR A 324 -33.61 -17.03 3.83
CA THR A 324 -34.75 -16.57 3.02
C THR A 324 -35.28 -15.15 3.22
N LEU A 325 -35.09 -14.37 2.14
CA LEU A 325 -35.96 -13.42 1.45
C LEU A 325 -36.38 -12.09 2.11
N ILE A 326 -36.03 -11.04 1.35
CA ILE A 326 -36.48 -9.64 1.42
C ILE A 326 -37.95 -9.54 0.95
N PRO A 327 -38.75 -8.57 1.43
CA PRO A 327 -39.08 -7.48 0.52
C PRO A 327 -39.08 -6.06 1.11
N ASN A 328 -38.91 -5.10 0.19
CA ASN A 328 -39.00 -3.66 0.32
C ASN A 328 -40.28 -3.15 1.00
N ALA A 329 -40.17 -2.11 1.82
CA ALA A 329 -41.24 -1.14 1.99
C ALA A 329 -40.69 0.25 2.34
N VAL A 330 -41.03 1.20 1.50
CA VAL A 330 -40.89 2.66 1.67
C VAL A 330 -41.97 3.15 2.63
N SER A 331 -41.63 4.00 3.61
CA SER A 331 -42.60 4.95 4.16
C SER A 331 -41.90 6.08 4.95
N GLN A 332 -42.07 7.24 4.47
CA GLN A 332 -42.36 8.60 4.94
C GLN A 332 -42.15 8.92 6.44
N ILE A 333 -41.39 9.97 6.66
CA ILE A 333 -41.26 10.71 7.93
C ILE A 333 -42.07 12.01 7.82
N PRO A 334 -42.90 12.39 8.79
CA PRO A 334 -43.51 13.72 8.83
C PRO A 334 -42.66 14.70 9.65
N ASN A 335 -42.62 15.92 9.15
CA ASN A 335 -42.10 17.13 9.77
C ASN A 335 -42.90 17.53 11.00
N SER A 336 -42.27 17.95 12.09
CA SER A 336 -42.80 18.90 13.04
C SER A 336 -41.69 19.84 13.53
N GLY A 337 -41.84 21.10 13.20
CA GLY A 337 -40.98 22.17 13.63
C GLY A 337 -41.25 22.60 15.08
N THR A 338 -40.19 23.05 15.76
CA THR A 338 -40.31 24.01 16.86
C THR A 338 -39.08 24.88 16.94
N SER A 339 -39.33 26.15 16.82
CA SER A 339 -38.43 27.31 16.92
C SER A 339 -37.99 27.50 18.38
N ILE A 340 -36.69 27.70 18.62
CA ILE A 340 -36.20 28.31 19.88
C ILE A 340 -35.16 29.37 19.51
N ARG A 341 -35.43 30.58 20.03
CA ARG A 341 -34.66 31.82 19.88
C ARG A 341 -33.32 31.72 20.66
N GLU A 342 -32.29 32.28 20.07
CA GLU A 342 -31.00 32.59 20.70
C GLU A 342 -31.10 33.93 21.50
N PRO A 343 -30.30 34.11 22.57
CA PRO A 343 -29.99 35.41 23.11
C PRO A 343 -28.61 35.91 22.62
N GLU A 344 -28.62 37.17 22.17
CA GLU A 344 -27.45 37.91 21.77
C GLU A 344 -26.49 38.15 22.96
N THR A 345 -25.20 37.91 22.75
CA THR A 345 -24.12 38.56 23.52
C THR A 345 -23.06 39.13 22.56
N ARG A 346 -22.98 40.47 22.56
CA ARG A 346 -21.91 41.22 21.95
C ARG A 346 -20.58 40.94 22.66
N THR A 347 -19.58 40.53 21.91
CA THR A 347 -18.18 40.80 22.25
C THR A 347 -17.42 41.17 20.98
N THR A 348 -16.91 42.39 21.03
CA THR A 348 -16.02 43.01 20.04
C THR A 348 -14.65 42.33 20.09
N ASN A 349 -14.21 41.71 18.99
CA ASN A 349 -12.79 41.46 18.75
C ASN A 349 -12.48 41.77 17.28
N SER A 350 -11.64 42.77 17.10
CA SER A 350 -11.02 43.15 15.85
C SER A 350 -10.01 42.08 15.42
N ALA A 351 -10.38 41.23 14.46
CA ALA A 351 -9.45 40.37 13.73
C ALA A 351 -9.26 40.98 12.34
N SER A 352 -8.03 41.36 12.04
CA SER A 352 -7.57 41.79 10.74
C SER A 352 -7.86 40.73 9.69
N ARG A 353 -8.72 41.04 8.74
CA ARG A 353 -8.96 40.22 7.54
C ARG A 353 -7.68 40.21 6.70
N VAL A 354 -7.07 39.05 6.58
CA VAL A 354 -6.15 38.74 5.49
C VAL A 354 -7.03 38.50 4.24
N PRO A 355 -6.81 39.18 3.12
CA PRO A 355 -7.57 38.96 1.91
C PRO A 355 -7.32 37.53 1.37
N ASN A 356 -8.39 36.82 1.07
CA ASN A 356 -8.33 35.57 0.36
C ASN A 356 -7.73 35.85 -1.03
N PRO A 357 -6.59 35.23 -1.44
CA PRO A 357 -6.08 35.39 -2.79
C PRO A 357 -6.99 34.69 -3.77
N GLU A 358 -7.41 35.39 -4.79
CA GLU A 358 -8.17 34.87 -5.94
C GLU A 358 -7.43 33.69 -6.60
N PRO A 359 -8.17 32.70 -7.18
CA PRO A 359 -7.55 31.65 -7.97
C PRO A 359 -6.76 32.27 -9.11
N ARG A 360 -5.53 31.80 -9.34
CA ARG A 360 -4.71 32.22 -10.48
C ARG A 360 -5.51 32.01 -11.76
N THR A 361 -6.00 33.08 -12.34
CA THR A 361 -6.38 33.13 -13.74
C THR A 361 -5.13 32.84 -14.58
N PRO A 362 -5.22 32.10 -15.68
CA PRO A 362 -4.10 31.95 -16.60
C PRO A 362 -3.65 33.35 -17.03
N SER A 363 -2.39 33.66 -16.79
CA SER A 363 -1.77 34.92 -17.18
C SER A 363 -1.99 35.16 -18.68
N PRO A 364 -2.34 36.38 -19.12
CA PRO A 364 -2.49 36.68 -20.53
C PRO A 364 -1.17 36.41 -21.24
N ALA A 365 -1.27 35.71 -22.37
CA ALA A 365 -0.22 35.24 -23.25
C ALA A 365 1.08 36.04 -23.13
N SER A 366 2.08 35.47 -22.44
CA SER A 366 3.46 35.89 -22.58
C SER A 366 3.83 35.71 -24.06
N ARG A 367 4.38 36.74 -24.64
CA ARG A 367 4.86 36.78 -26.04
C ARG A 367 5.61 35.48 -26.33
N VAL A 368 5.06 34.66 -27.24
CA VAL A 368 5.73 33.49 -27.75
C VAL A 368 7.09 33.94 -28.33
N PRO A 369 8.23 33.47 -27.79
CA PRO A 369 9.53 33.83 -28.34
C PRO A 369 9.60 33.49 -29.84
N SER A 370 10.35 34.26 -30.64
CA SER A 370 10.55 33.95 -32.04
C SER A 370 11.21 32.55 -32.18
N PRO A 371 10.94 31.77 -33.24
CA PRO A 371 11.50 30.42 -33.42
C PRO A 371 13.03 30.33 -33.29
N GLU A 372 13.72 31.43 -33.58
CA GLU A 372 15.18 31.53 -33.50
C GLU A 372 15.76 31.67 -32.09
N SER A 373 14.90 31.96 -31.07
CA SER A 373 15.34 32.12 -29.66
C SER A 373 14.98 30.93 -28.76
N ARG A 374 14.29 29.91 -29.30
CA ARG A 374 13.89 28.75 -28.50
C ARG A 374 15.03 27.79 -28.25
N GLN A 375 15.15 27.38 -27.00
CA GLN A 375 16.10 26.31 -26.65
C GLN A 375 15.62 24.96 -27.20
N PRO A 376 16.52 24.06 -27.62
CA PRO A 376 16.14 22.80 -28.26
C PRO A 376 15.23 21.87 -27.43
N TRP A 377 15.28 21.96 -26.09
CA TRP A 377 14.44 21.17 -25.21
C TRP A 377 13.01 21.73 -25.05
N GLU A 378 12.75 23.00 -25.38
CA GLU A 378 11.43 23.62 -25.23
C GLU A 378 10.35 22.94 -26.07
N ASP A 379 10.72 22.36 -27.21
CA ASP A 379 9.84 21.62 -28.11
C ASP A 379 9.83 20.11 -27.80
N SER A 380 10.45 19.65 -26.71
CA SER A 380 10.42 18.23 -26.29
C SER A 380 9.00 17.76 -26.00
N ARG A 381 8.71 16.46 -26.31
CA ARG A 381 7.41 15.84 -26.00
C ARG A 381 7.02 16.03 -24.54
N PHE A 382 7.98 15.88 -23.63
CA PHE A 382 7.76 15.98 -22.19
C PHE A 382 7.28 17.39 -21.80
N LEU A 383 7.99 18.46 -22.19
CA LEU A 383 7.59 19.83 -21.84
C LEU A 383 6.31 20.26 -22.57
N ARG A 384 6.10 19.79 -23.80
CA ARG A 384 4.83 20.00 -24.53
C ARG A 384 3.66 19.36 -23.79
N ALA A 385 3.81 18.12 -23.29
CA ALA A 385 2.79 17.47 -22.48
C ALA A 385 2.52 18.24 -21.18
N CYS A 386 3.56 18.72 -20.48
CA CYS A 386 3.38 19.59 -19.31
C CYS A 386 2.54 20.86 -19.60
N ARG A 387 2.57 21.35 -20.83
CA ARG A 387 1.80 22.53 -21.29
C ARG A 387 0.51 22.19 -22.02
N PHE A 388 0.06 20.94 -21.99
CA PHE A 388 -1.13 20.45 -22.71
C PHE A 388 -1.05 20.61 -24.25
N GLU A 389 0.13 20.72 -24.79
CA GLU A 389 0.34 20.78 -26.23
C GLU A 389 0.30 19.37 -26.84
N ALA A 390 -0.11 19.29 -28.13
CA ALA A 390 -0.14 18.03 -28.85
C ALA A 390 1.28 17.45 -29.02
N VAL A 391 1.42 16.15 -28.89
CA VAL A 391 2.68 15.41 -29.04
C VAL A 391 2.53 14.31 -30.10
N ASP A 392 3.64 13.85 -30.65
CA ASP A 392 3.67 12.77 -31.65
C ASP A 392 3.62 11.37 -31.00
N ALA A 393 4.08 11.27 -29.76
CA ALA A 393 3.95 10.09 -28.90
C ALA A 393 3.83 10.54 -27.44
N THR A 394 3.19 9.73 -26.58
CA THR A 394 3.12 10.00 -25.14
C THR A 394 4.55 9.99 -24.58
N PRO A 395 4.99 11.09 -23.93
CA PRO A 395 6.32 11.13 -23.33
C PRO A 395 6.41 10.16 -22.16
N VAL A 396 7.59 9.54 -22.01
CA VAL A 396 7.89 8.61 -20.92
C VAL A 396 9.22 8.94 -20.25
N TRP A 397 9.18 8.98 -18.93
CA TRP A 397 10.35 8.92 -18.08
C TRP A 397 10.01 8.07 -16.84
N LEU A 398 10.99 7.58 -16.10
CA LEU A 398 10.72 6.60 -15.05
C LEU A 398 11.35 7.04 -13.72
N MET A 399 10.55 7.03 -12.67
CA MET A 399 11.06 7.27 -11.31
C MET A 399 12.12 6.23 -10.95
N ARG A 400 13.26 6.68 -10.43
CA ARG A 400 14.47 5.86 -10.19
C ARG A 400 15.05 5.25 -11.47
N GLN A 401 14.93 5.93 -12.63
CA GLN A 401 15.50 5.49 -13.91
C GLN A 401 17.02 5.24 -13.84
N ALA A 402 17.74 5.98 -13.01
CA ALA A 402 19.09 5.61 -12.56
C ALA A 402 18.99 4.83 -11.25
N GLY A 403 19.39 3.56 -11.24
CA GLY A 403 19.17 2.73 -10.04
C GLY A 403 19.92 1.41 -10.04
N ARG A 404 19.81 0.68 -8.93
CA ARG A 404 20.53 -0.59 -8.66
C ARG A 404 20.22 -1.70 -9.66
N TYR A 405 19.15 -1.61 -10.44
CA TYR A 405 18.86 -2.57 -11.51
C TYR A 405 19.81 -2.44 -12.72
N MET A 406 20.46 -1.27 -12.92
CA MET A 406 21.46 -1.03 -13.95
C MET A 406 22.85 -1.51 -13.50
N LYS A 407 23.54 -2.23 -14.38
CA LYS A 407 24.90 -2.72 -14.10
C LYS A 407 25.89 -1.58 -13.87
N ASP A 408 25.88 -0.57 -14.73
CA ASP A 408 26.78 0.60 -14.63
C ASP A 408 26.67 1.28 -13.26
N TYR A 409 25.45 1.47 -12.78
CA TYR A 409 25.22 2.04 -11.47
C TYR A 409 25.75 1.15 -10.34
N ARG A 410 25.55 -0.18 -10.43
CA ARG A 410 26.07 -1.12 -9.42
C ARG A 410 27.61 -1.11 -9.38
N ASP A 411 28.25 -1.10 -10.55
CA ASP A 411 29.71 -1.07 -10.66
C ASP A 411 30.30 0.22 -10.06
N LEU A 412 29.63 1.35 -10.24
CA LEU A 412 30.01 2.63 -9.63
C LEU A 412 29.79 2.60 -8.10
N ARG A 413 28.61 2.12 -7.64
CA ARG A 413 28.26 2.02 -6.21
C ARG A 413 29.13 1.03 -5.43
N ALA A 414 29.77 0.07 -6.11
CA ALA A 414 30.74 -0.82 -5.47
C ALA A 414 32.03 -0.09 -5.07
N ARG A 415 32.32 1.05 -5.70
CA ARG A 415 33.57 1.83 -5.50
C ARG A 415 33.36 3.14 -4.74
N VAL A 416 32.14 3.71 -4.81
CA VAL A 416 31.85 5.03 -4.25
C VAL A 416 30.67 4.94 -3.27
N PRO A 417 30.80 5.43 -2.03
CA PRO A 417 29.68 5.56 -1.07
C PRO A 417 28.54 6.42 -1.63
N PHE A 418 27.30 6.19 -1.13
CA PHE A 418 26.11 6.83 -1.70
C PHE A 418 26.12 8.36 -1.61
N LEU A 419 26.37 8.89 -0.41
CA LEU A 419 26.42 10.35 -0.20
C LEU A 419 27.58 11.01 -0.97
N GLU A 420 28.72 10.33 -1.05
CA GLU A 420 29.86 10.81 -1.85
C GLU A 420 29.51 10.88 -3.33
N LEU A 421 28.83 9.87 -3.85
CA LEU A 421 28.30 9.87 -5.22
C LEU A 421 27.34 11.06 -5.43
N CYS A 422 26.38 11.28 -4.52
CA CYS A 422 25.43 12.39 -4.62
C CYS A 422 26.09 13.78 -4.52
N LYS A 423 27.26 13.87 -3.87
CA LYS A 423 28.01 15.12 -3.69
C LYS A 423 29.09 15.36 -4.73
N ASN A 424 29.24 14.45 -5.72
CA ASN A 424 30.23 14.58 -6.80
C ASN A 424 29.55 14.95 -8.14
N PRO A 425 29.71 16.20 -8.64
CA PRO A 425 29.04 16.66 -9.86
C PRO A 425 29.28 15.77 -11.07
N SER A 426 30.51 15.32 -11.32
CA SER A 426 30.85 14.51 -12.47
C SER A 426 30.20 13.13 -12.44
N LEU A 427 30.19 12.49 -11.26
CA LEU A 427 29.57 11.18 -11.10
C LEU A 427 28.03 11.26 -11.18
N VAL A 428 27.44 12.31 -10.63
CA VAL A 428 25.98 12.58 -10.76
C VAL A 428 25.61 12.75 -12.23
N SER A 429 26.39 13.53 -12.98
CA SER A 429 26.17 13.72 -14.42
C SER A 429 26.30 12.40 -15.19
N GLU A 430 27.38 11.65 -14.97
CA GLU A 430 27.60 10.34 -15.61
C GLU A 430 26.41 9.39 -15.38
N VAL A 431 25.95 9.26 -14.14
CA VAL A 431 24.83 8.38 -13.78
C VAL A 431 23.53 8.84 -14.43
N THR A 432 23.27 10.14 -14.43
CA THR A 432 22.04 10.73 -14.98
C THR A 432 21.98 10.56 -16.50
N VAL A 433 23.04 10.92 -17.19
CA VAL A 433 23.14 10.86 -18.67
C VAL A 433 23.10 9.42 -19.15
N THR A 434 23.92 8.55 -18.55
CA THR A 434 23.96 7.12 -18.90
C THR A 434 22.57 6.47 -18.78
N ALA A 435 21.84 6.75 -17.71
CA ALA A 435 20.51 6.19 -17.53
C ALA A 435 19.54 6.70 -18.61
N ALA A 436 19.51 8.01 -18.86
CA ALA A 436 18.58 8.61 -19.82
C ALA A 436 18.85 8.09 -21.25
N GLU A 437 20.11 8.02 -21.67
CA GLU A 437 20.49 7.56 -23.00
C GLU A 437 20.22 6.07 -23.21
N LYS A 438 20.60 5.23 -22.25
CA LYS A 438 20.41 3.78 -22.35
C LYS A 438 18.95 3.36 -22.33
N LEU A 439 18.08 4.11 -21.66
CA LEU A 439 16.64 3.84 -21.61
C LEU A 439 15.88 4.46 -22.78
N GLY A 440 16.41 5.52 -23.40
CA GLY A 440 15.73 6.24 -24.48
C GLY A 440 14.50 7.02 -24.03
N VAL A 441 14.51 7.54 -22.81
CA VAL A 441 13.42 8.31 -22.19
C VAL A 441 13.29 9.72 -22.76
N ASP A 442 12.14 10.39 -22.54
CA ASP A 442 11.87 11.76 -23.03
C ASP A 442 12.25 12.86 -22.04
N ALA A 443 12.66 12.50 -20.84
CA ALA A 443 13.23 13.41 -19.84
C ALA A 443 14.23 12.68 -18.93
N ALA A 444 15.33 13.36 -18.58
CA ALA A 444 16.23 12.90 -17.54
C ALA A 444 15.79 13.48 -16.19
N ILE A 445 15.90 12.71 -15.10
CA ILE A 445 15.82 13.26 -13.74
C ILE A 445 17.21 13.24 -13.12
N ILE A 446 17.61 14.35 -12.50
CA ILE A 446 18.92 14.45 -11.86
C ILE A 446 19.09 13.34 -10.82
N PHE A 447 20.23 12.66 -10.81
CA PHE A 447 20.54 11.70 -9.78
C PHE A 447 20.92 12.42 -8.48
N ALA A 448 20.10 12.27 -7.45
CA ALA A 448 20.32 12.87 -6.13
C ALA A 448 19.50 12.11 -5.08
N ASP A 449 19.50 12.63 -3.85
CA ASP A 449 18.63 12.14 -2.78
C ASP A 449 17.70 13.24 -2.25
N LEU A 450 16.50 12.85 -1.81
CA LEU A 450 15.52 13.79 -1.21
C LEU A 450 16.03 14.45 0.06
N LEU A 451 16.96 13.81 0.77
CA LEU A 451 17.43 14.19 2.09
C LEU A 451 18.71 15.04 2.08
N LEU A 452 19.24 15.41 0.91
CA LEU A 452 20.45 16.26 0.85
C LEU A 452 20.26 17.62 1.56
N ILE A 453 19.02 18.08 1.70
CA ILE A 453 18.67 19.32 2.42
C ILE A 453 18.79 19.17 3.95
N VAL A 454 18.86 17.94 4.48
CA VAL A 454 18.88 17.65 5.93
C VAL A 454 20.12 18.24 6.63
N GLU A 455 21.29 18.07 6.00
CA GLU A 455 22.54 18.61 6.55
C GLU A 455 22.52 20.16 6.59
N PRO A 456 22.11 20.87 5.53
CA PRO A 456 21.90 22.33 5.57
C PRO A 456 20.90 22.81 6.63
N LEU A 457 19.93 21.99 7.01
CA LEU A 457 19.00 22.29 8.12
C LEU A 457 19.65 22.13 9.50
N GLY A 458 20.91 21.69 9.59
CA GLY A 458 21.66 21.55 10.85
C GLY A 458 21.54 20.17 11.50
N LEU A 459 21.09 19.14 10.76
CA LEU A 459 20.95 17.76 11.24
C LEU A 459 21.98 16.87 10.54
N HIS A 460 22.31 15.74 11.17
CA HIS A 460 23.23 14.75 10.60
C HIS A 460 22.47 13.67 9.82
N LEU A 461 22.98 13.34 8.62
CA LEU A 461 22.41 12.32 7.73
C LEU A 461 23.44 11.23 7.43
N GLU A 462 23.08 9.99 7.74
CA GLU A 462 23.86 8.80 7.39
C GLU A 462 23.00 7.76 6.65
N TYR A 463 23.68 6.85 5.96
CA TYR A 463 23.05 5.70 5.29
C TYR A 463 23.70 4.42 5.77
N ASP A 464 23.02 3.70 6.65
CA ASP A 464 23.46 2.40 7.12
C ASP A 464 23.26 1.32 6.04
N LYS A 465 24.21 0.36 6.00
CA LYS A 465 24.15 -0.76 5.06
C LYS A 465 22.91 -1.62 5.35
N GLY A 466 21.85 -1.42 4.58
CA GLY A 466 20.63 -2.25 4.62
C GLY A 466 19.45 -1.64 5.39
N GLU A 467 19.62 -0.57 6.17
CA GLU A 467 18.55 0.03 6.99
C GLU A 467 17.94 1.32 6.41
N GLY A 468 18.60 1.95 5.44
CA GLY A 468 18.15 3.21 4.85
C GLY A 468 18.75 4.46 5.50
N PRO A 469 18.13 5.65 5.35
CA PRO A 469 18.63 6.88 5.95
C PRO A 469 18.40 6.92 7.46
N VAL A 470 19.41 7.42 8.19
CA VAL A 470 19.37 7.71 9.62
C VAL A 470 19.64 9.19 9.83
N ILE A 471 18.72 9.89 10.52
CA ILE A 471 18.80 11.31 10.79
C ILE A 471 18.90 11.54 12.30
N THR A 472 19.95 12.24 12.72
CA THR A 472 20.20 12.51 14.14
C THR A 472 20.56 13.97 14.38
N PRO A 473 20.04 14.55 15.52
CA PRO A 473 18.97 14.03 16.36
C PRO A 473 17.62 14.08 15.66
N GLY A 474 16.73 13.12 15.88
CA GLY A 474 15.35 13.22 15.42
C GLY A 474 14.61 14.36 16.12
N LEU A 475 13.78 15.09 15.37
CA LEU A 475 13.02 16.23 15.92
C LEU A 475 11.82 15.70 16.73
N ARG A 476 11.88 15.83 18.06
CA ARG A 476 10.86 15.31 18.97
C ARG A 476 10.08 16.38 19.72
N ASP A 477 10.58 17.60 19.74
CA ASP A 477 10.06 18.72 20.53
C ASP A 477 10.29 20.09 19.84
N THR A 478 9.69 21.11 20.39
CA THR A 478 9.80 22.49 19.91
C THR A 478 11.26 22.98 19.94
N ALA A 479 12.03 22.61 20.98
CA ALA A 479 13.43 23.05 21.10
C ALA A 479 14.32 22.48 19.98
N GLY A 480 14.00 21.27 19.47
CA GLY A 480 14.65 20.72 18.28
C GLY A 480 14.32 21.52 17.02
N ILE A 481 13.05 21.89 16.87
CA ILE A 481 12.55 22.66 15.71
C ILE A 481 13.16 24.07 15.69
N ASP A 482 13.26 24.74 16.84
CA ASP A 482 13.85 26.08 16.97
C ASP A 482 15.34 26.13 16.63
N ARG A 483 16.03 24.99 16.66
CA ARG A 483 17.45 24.88 16.28
C ARG A 483 17.68 24.66 14.79
N LEU A 484 16.61 24.44 14.01
CA LEU A 484 16.74 24.28 12.56
C LEU A 484 17.30 25.54 11.92
N GLN A 485 18.28 25.34 11.04
CA GLN A 485 18.94 26.44 10.34
C GLN A 485 18.17 26.85 9.07
N GLU A 486 18.20 28.14 8.77
CA GLU A 486 17.76 28.64 7.45
C GLU A 486 18.77 28.19 6.39
N VAL A 487 18.28 27.48 5.39
CA VAL A 487 19.14 26.94 4.32
C VAL A 487 19.61 28.09 3.41
N GLN A 488 20.92 28.11 3.16
CA GLN A 488 21.55 28.94 2.14
C GLN A 488 21.96 28.03 0.96
N PRO A 489 21.03 27.74 0.02
CA PRO A 489 21.22 26.62 -0.92
C PRO A 489 22.43 26.80 -1.81
N GLU A 490 22.75 28.05 -2.22
CA GLU A 490 23.89 28.37 -3.10
C GLU A 490 25.23 28.01 -2.47
N GLN A 491 25.30 28.01 -1.12
CA GLN A 491 26.52 27.69 -0.37
C GLN A 491 26.54 26.23 0.05
N SER A 492 25.49 25.79 0.71
CA SER A 492 25.45 24.46 1.36
C SER A 492 25.17 23.31 0.37
N LEU A 493 24.56 23.61 -0.79
CA LEU A 493 24.18 22.65 -1.83
C LEU A 493 24.83 22.97 -3.18
N ALA A 494 25.91 23.75 -3.20
CA ALA A 494 26.64 24.13 -4.40
C ALA A 494 26.98 22.92 -5.28
N TYR A 495 27.41 21.81 -4.68
CA TYR A 495 27.74 20.57 -5.38
C TYR A 495 26.57 20.02 -6.23
N LEU A 496 25.34 20.14 -5.73
CA LEU A 496 24.14 19.68 -6.48
C LEU A 496 23.88 20.62 -7.67
N TYR A 497 24.01 21.93 -7.48
CA TYR A 497 23.78 22.89 -8.56
C TYR A 497 24.88 22.79 -9.63
N ASP A 498 26.11 22.51 -9.24
CA ASP A 498 27.20 22.22 -10.16
C ASP A 498 26.94 20.91 -10.92
N ALA A 499 26.42 19.89 -10.24
CA ALA A 499 26.00 18.64 -10.86
C ALA A 499 24.89 18.86 -11.89
N ILE A 500 23.91 19.73 -11.61
CA ILE A 500 22.84 20.09 -12.54
C ILE A 500 23.42 20.81 -13.76
N ARG A 501 24.30 21.81 -13.57
CA ARG A 501 24.92 22.54 -14.67
C ARG A 501 25.74 21.61 -15.55
N GLN A 502 26.55 20.73 -14.97
CA GLN A 502 27.34 19.74 -15.70
C GLN A 502 26.43 18.74 -16.44
N THR A 503 25.44 18.18 -15.75
CA THR A 503 24.48 17.28 -16.37
C THR A 503 23.77 17.95 -17.55
N ARG A 504 23.38 19.21 -17.42
CA ARG A 504 22.76 19.97 -18.52
C ARG A 504 23.70 20.15 -19.71
N SER A 505 24.98 20.32 -19.46
CA SER A 505 26.03 20.40 -20.52
C SER A 505 26.23 19.09 -21.22
N ASP A 506 26.26 17.98 -20.46
CA ASP A 506 26.61 16.64 -20.96
C ASP A 506 25.41 15.95 -21.63
N LEU A 507 24.17 16.28 -21.17
CA LEU A 507 22.93 15.70 -21.67
C LEU A 507 22.60 16.21 -23.07
N ASN A 508 22.01 15.33 -23.91
CA ASN A 508 21.49 15.73 -25.22
C ASN A 508 20.64 17.00 -25.12
N ARG A 509 20.94 18.00 -25.94
CA ARG A 509 20.32 19.32 -25.91
C ARG A 509 18.79 19.32 -26.09
N LYS A 510 18.22 18.26 -26.71
CA LYS A 510 16.76 18.11 -26.88
C LYS A 510 16.07 17.48 -25.69
N LEU A 511 16.83 16.85 -24.80
CA LEU A 511 16.28 16.14 -23.64
C LEU A 511 16.19 17.09 -22.44
N PRO A 512 15.01 17.35 -21.86
CA PRO A 512 14.88 18.15 -20.67
C PRO A 512 15.39 17.43 -19.41
N LEU A 513 15.88 18.20 -18.45
CA LEU A 513 16.32 17.74 -17.15
C LEU A 513 15.30 18.08 -16.09
N ILE A 514 14.87 17.11 -15.29
CA ILE A 514 13.96 17.26 -14.18
C ILE A 514 14.77 17.38 -12.89
N GLY A 515 14.55 18.45 -12.12
CA GLY A 515 14.96 18.56 -10.73
C GLY A 515 13.92 17.96 -9.80
N PHE A 516 14.23 17.80 -8.51
CA PHE A 516 13.24 17.29 -7.58
C PHE A 516 13.49 17.69 -6.12
N ALA A 517 12.43 17.62 -5.31
CA ALA A 517 12.49 17.80 -3.87
C ALA A 517 11.44 16.94 -3.16
N GLY A 518 11.62 16.68 -1.87
CA GLY A 518 10.55 16.18 -1.02
C GLY A 518 9.56 17.30 -0.69
N CYS A 519 8.28 16.96 -0.48
CA CYS A 519 7.29 17.88 0.08
C CYS A 519 7.46 18.05 1.59
N PRO A 520 6.92 19.13 2.19
CA PRO A 520 7.10 19.44 3.61
C PRO A 520 6.75 18.29 4.55
N PHE A 521 5.61 17.61 4.35
CA PHE A 521 5.20 16.49 5.20
C PHE A 521 6.15 15.29 5.11
N THR A 522 6.59 14.96 3.91
CA THR A 522 7.54 13.86 3.70
C THR A 522 8.86 14.14 4.39
N LEU A 523 9.40 15.38 4.27
CA LEU A 523 10.63 15.78 4.98
C LEU A 523 10.41 15.84 6.49
N ALA A 524 9.33 16.48 6.96
CA ALA A 524 8.99 16.53 8.38
C ALA A 524 8.95 15.14 9.01
N SER A 525 8.33 14.19 8.30
CA SER A 525 8.26 12.80 8.76
C SER A 525 9.64 12.15 8.89
N TYR A 526 10.53 12.34 7.91
CA TYR A 526 11.92 11.86 8.01
C TYR A 526 12.65 12.49 9.19
N LEU A 527 12.54 13.79 9.38
CA LEU A 527 13.22 14.54 10.46
C LEU A 527 12.70 14.13 11.84
N ILE A 528 11.39 13.95 11.98
CA ILE A 528 10.76 13.58 13.25
C ILE A 528 11.01 12.10 13.58
N GLU A 529 10.78 11.19 12.64
CA GLU A 529 10.99 9.76 12.88
C GLU A 529 12.47 9.40 13.02
N GLY A 530 13.39 10.20 12.46
CA GLY A 530 14.82 9.96 12.41
C GLY A 530 15.22 8.99 11.29
N GLY A 531 14.31 8.76 10.32
CA GLY A 531 14.49 7.81 9.23
C GLY A 531 13.16 7.33 8.64
N GLY A 532 13.13 6.13 8.07
CA GLY A 532 11.90 5.51 7.55
C GLY A 532 10.95 5.10 8.66
N SER A 533 9.63 5.30 8.46
CA SER A 533 8.59 4.89 9.41
C SER A 533 7.44 4.18 8.71
N ARG A 534 6.83 3.20 9.38
CA ARG A 534 5.60 2.54 8.91
C ARG A 534 4.35 3.08 9.58
N THR A 535 4.48 3.59 10.80
CA THR A 535 3.34 4.03 11.63
C THR A 535 3.22 5.53 11.72
N TYR A 536 4.29 6.27 11.40
CA TYR A 536 4.37 7.74 11.54
C TYR A 536 3.95 8.22 12.93
N ARG A 537 4.26 7.43 13.96
CA ARG A 537 3.78 7.64 15.33
C ARG A 537 4.21 9.00 15.89
N HIS A 538 5.50 9.30 15.77
CA HIS A 538 6.04 10.55 16.30
C HIS A 538 5.60 11.75 15.47
N THR A 539 5.55 11.58 14.16
CA THR A 539 5.04 12.61 13.24
C THR A 539 3.60 12.99 13.56
N LYS A 540 2.72 11.99 13.67
CA LYS A 540 1.30 12.22 14.00
C LYS A 540 1.12 12.72 15.44
N ALA A 541 1.93 12.26 16.39
CA ALA A 541 1.88 12.75 17.77
C ALA A 541 2.21 14.25 17.86
N LEU A 542 3.25 14.72 17.13
CA LEU A 542 3.57 16.15 17.06
C LEU A 542 2.46 16.93 16.32
N MET A 543 2.00 16.40 15.18
CA MET A 543 0.98 17.02 14.33
C MET A 543 -0.34 17.27 15.09
N TYR A 544 -0.78 16.30 15.90
CA TYR A 544 -2.03 16.42 16.66
C TYR A 544 -1.85 17.05 18.04
N GLY A 545 -0.66 16.91 18.66
CA GLY A 545 -0.42 17.30 20.04
C GLY A 545 0.11 18.71 20.23
N ASP A 546 0.84 19.27 19.25
CA ASP A 546 1.42 20.61 19.32
C ASP A 546 1.29 21.34 17.98
N ALA A 547 0.17 22.02 17.81
CA ALA A 547 -0.15 22.77 16.60
C ALA A 547 0.84 23.94 16.34
N GLY A 548 1.45 24.50 17.41
CA GLY A 548 2.45 25.57 17.30
C GLY A 548 3.76 25.07 16.71
N ALA A 549 4.31 24.02 17.30
CA ALA A 549 5.52 23.36 16.84
C ALA A 549 5.35 22.77 15.43
N TRP A 550 4.21 22.13 15.15
CA TRP A 550 3.90 21.60 13.83
C TRP A 550 3.90 22.71 12.77
N ARG A 551 3.20 23.82 13.03
CA ARG A 551 3.16 24.97 12.12
C ARG A 551 4.56 25.53 11.87
N ALA A 552 5.34 25.76 12.92
CA ALA A 552 6.69 26.29 12.83
C ALA A 552 7.58 25.42 11.95
N LEU A 553 7.57 24.10 12.16
CA LEU A 553 8.30 23.12 11.36
C LEU A 553 7.88 23.15 9.89
N MET A 554 6.58 23.05 9.63
CA MET A 554 6.05 22.95 8.26
C MET A 554 6.26 24.23 7.46
N GLU A 555 6.11 25.41 8.07
CA GLU A 555 6.43 26.70 7.45
C GLU A 555 7.92 26.84 7.17
N HIS A 556 8.78 26.42 8.12
CA HIS A 556 10.23 26.44 7.95
C HIS A 556 10.63 25.57 6.75
N LEU A 557 10.12 24.35 6.69
CA LEU A 557 10.39 23.44 5.58
C LEU A 557 9.85 23.98 4.26
N ALA A 558 8.63 24.50 4.22
CA ALA A 558 8.03 25.02 2.99
C ALA A 558 8.87 26.14 2.37
N ARG A 559 9.34 27.10 3.20
CA ARG A 559 10.20 28.21 2.74
C ARG A 559 11.55 27.70 2.22
N ASN A 560 12.22 26.83 2.97
CA ASN A 560 13.54 26.33 2.60
C ASN A 560 13.52 25.41 1.38
N LEU A 561 12.46 24.58 1.24
CA LEU A 561 12.27 23.76 0.05
C LEU A 561 11.98 24.58 -1.21
N ALA A 562 11.22 25.68 -1.09
CA ALA A 562 11.03 26.60 -2.22
C ALA A 562 12.35 27.23 -2.67
N LYS A 563 13.22 27.67 -1.74
CA LYS A 563 14.58 28.17 -2.05
C LYS A 563 15.41 27.07 -2.74
N TYR A 564 15.39 25.85 -2.20
CA TYR A 564 16.11 24.71 -2.74
C TYR A 564 15.69 24.36 -4.18
N ILE A 565 14.38 24.37 -4.45
CA ILE A 565 13.85 24.17 -5.80
C ILE A 565 14.26 25.29 -6.74
N ASN A 566 14.17 26.55 -6.29
CA ASN A 566 14.57 27.70 -7.10
C ASN A 566 16.06 27.67 -7.48
N GLY A 567 16.93 27.20 -6.58
CA GLY A 567 18.34 26.99 -6.89
C GLY A 567 18.56 25.93 -7.98
N GLN A 568 17.76 24.85 -8.00
CA GLN A 568 17.81 23.86 -9.07
C GLN A 568 17.35 24.45 -10.41
N ILE A 569 16.32 25.30 -10.42
CA ILE A 569 15.83 26.00 -11.61
C ILE A 569 16.91 26.93 -12.16
N ASP A 570 17.57 27.72 -11.29
CA ASP A 570 18.66 28.62 -11.67
C ASP A 570 19.89 27.85 -12.17
N ALA A 571 20.12 26.64 -11.66
CA ALA A 571 21.17 25.76 -12.13
C ALA A 571 20.88 25.12 -13.51
N GLY A 572 19.62 25.13 -13.96
CA GLY A 572 19.26 24.76 -15.33
C GLY A 572 18.38 23.54 -15.49
N VAL A 573 17.53 23.19 -14.53
CA VAL A 573 16.46 22.20 -14.73
C VAL A 573 15.29 22.82 -15.47
N GLN A 574 14.54 22.03 -16.27
CA GLN A 574 13.43 22.48 -17.10
C GLN A 574 12.05 22.11 -16.52
N ALA A 575 12.00 21.22 -15.55
CA ALA A 575 10.82 20.87 -14.79
C ALA A 575 11.25 20.41 -13.39
N VAL A 576 10.33 20.40 -12.45
CA VAL A 576 10.59 19.89 -11.08
C VAL A 576 9.50 18.93 -10.66
N GLN A 577 9.90 17.77 -10.12
CA GLN A 577 8.98 16.88 -9.44
C GLN A 577 9.11 17.01 -7.93
N VAL A 578 7.99 17.23 -7.24
CA VAL A 578 7.94 17.19 -5.79
C VAL A 578 7.30 15.90 -5.31
N PHE A 579 7.94 15.28 -4.31
CA PHE A 579 7.56 13.98 -3.79
C PHE A 579 6.86 14.10 -2.43
N ASP A 580 5.56 13.86 -2.43
CA ASP A 580 4.76 13.74 -1.20
C ASP A 580 4.50 12.26 -0.86
N THR A 581 5.58 11.50 -0.80
CA THR A 581 5.58 10.04 -0.77
C THR A 581 4.83 9.47 0.44
N TRP A 582 4.81 10.18 1.57
CA TRP A 582 4.30 9.62 2.81
C TRP A 582 2.92 10.13 3.25
N VAL A 583 2.31 11.03 2.49
CA VAL A 583 0.97 11.58 2.81
C VAL A 583 -0.15 10.55 2.74
N GLY A 584 0.03 9.45 2.03
CA GLY A 584 -0.94 8.35 1.97
C GLY A 584 -1.26 7.70 3.32
N CYS A 585 -0.51 8.00 4.38
CA CYS A 585 -0.84 7.62 5.75
C CYS A 585 -1.92 8.50 6.39
N LEU A 586 -2.38 9.58 5.72
CA LEU A 586 -3.34 10.54 6.22
C LEU A 586 -4.70 10.40 5.54
N GLY A 587 -5.75 10.70 6.29
CA GLY A 587 -7.08 10.91 5.71
C GLY A 587 -7.19 12.27 4.99
N PRO A 588 -8.21 12.46 4.12
CA PRO A 588 -8.39 13.72 3.39
C PRO A 588 -8.58 14.96 4.27
N ALA A 589 -9.20 14.83 5.43
CA ALA A 589 -9.36 15.93 6.39
C ALA A 589 -8.01 16.37 6.97
N ASP A 590 -7.22 15.41 7.47
CA ASP A 590 -5.89 15.67 8.03
C ASP A 590 -4.94 16.25 7.00
N TYR A 591 -4.98 15.74 5.76
CA TYR A 591 -4.16 16.29 4.68
C TYR A 591 -4.50 17.77 4.44
N ARG A 592 -5.80 18.12 4.35
CA ARG A 592 -6.24 19.51 4.13
C ARG A 592 -5.86 20.43 5.27
N GLU A 593 -5.95 19.96 6.50
CA GLU A 593 -5.67 20.76 7.69
C GLU A 593 -4.17 20.92 7.97
N TYR A 594 -3.43 19.80 7.99
CA TYR A 594 -2.07 19.77 8.50
C TYR A 594 -0.98 19.79 7.42
N VAL A 595 -1.30 19.57 6.14
CA VAL A 595 -0.29 19.41 5.07
C VAL A 595 -0.52 20.37 3.90
N GLN A 596 -1.72 20.41 3.36
CA GLN A 596 -2.04 21.16 2.15
C GLN A 596 -1.64 22.62 2.19
N PRO A 597 -1.83 23.40 3.29
CA PRO A 597 -1.44 24.81 3.34
C PRO A 597 0.07 25.00 3.11
N TYR A 598 0.89 24.12 3.66
CA TYR A 598 2.35 24.22 3.59
C TYR A 598 2.90 23.71 2.26
N THR A 599 2.33 22.65 1.69
CA THR A 599 2.64 22.20 0.33
C THR A 599 2.29 23.29 -0.67
N ARG A 600 1.12 23.95 -0.52
CA ARG A 600 0.74 25.11 -1.32
C ARG A 600 1.72 26.27 -1.16
N MET A 601 2.10 26.61 0.07
CA MET A 601 3.09 27.65 0.36
C MET A 601 4.43 27.38 -0.35
N MET A 602 4.93 26.15 -0.28
CA MET A 602 6.15 25.73 -0.96
C MET A 602 6.02 25.92 -2.48
N LEU A 603 4.96 25.37 -3.09
CA LEU A 603 4.74 25.42 -4.55
C LEU A 603 4.55 26.86 -5.06
N GLN A 604 3.87 27.72 -4.29
CA GLN A 604 3.71 29.14 -4.61
C GLN A 604 5.02 29.93 -4.50
N GLY A 605 5.96 29.47 -3.68
CA GLY A 605 7.30 30.06 -3.55
C GLY A 605 8.26 29.68 -4.67
N VAL A 606 7.88 28.75 -5.57
CA VAL A 606 8.69 28.36 -6.74
C VAL A 606 8.54 29.39 -7.86
N LYS A 607 9.64 29.70 -8.53
CA LYS A 607 9.71 30.61 -9.68
C LYS A 607 8.69 30.19 -10.77
N PRO A 608 7.92 31.13 -11.31
CA PRO A 608 6.95 30.82 -12.35
C PRO A 608 7.63 30.42 -13.67
N GLY A 609 6.92 29.61 -14.48
CA GLY A 609 7.35 29.21 -15.82
C GLY A 609 8.05 27.86 -15.90
N THR A 610 8.40 27.25 -14.76
CA THR A 610 8.93 25.89 -14.71
C THR A 610 7.78 24.95 -14.33
N PRO A 611 7.45 23.93 -15.14
CA PRO A 611 6.43 22.93 -14.82
C PRO A 611 6.72 22.20 -13.51
N LEU A 612 5.68 22.09 -12.67
CA LEU A 612 5.72 21.39 -11.39
C LEU A 612 4.89 20.11 -11.45
N ILE A 613 5.51 18.99 -11.13
CA ILE A 613 4.85 17.69 -11.03
C ILE A 613 4.70 17.34 -9.55
N HIS A 614 3.48 17.21 -9.05
CA HIS A 614 3.20 16.86 -7.66
C HIS A 614 2.80 15.39 -7.55
N PHE A 615 3.66 14.56 -6.98
CA PHE A 615 3.49 13.11 -6.88
C PHE A 615 3.45 12.64 -5.42
N GLY A 616 2.53 11.71 -5.12
CA GLY A 616 2.46 11.00 -3.82
C GLY A 616 2.14 9.52 -3.98
N THR A 617 2.32 8.74 -2.94
CA THR A 617 1.98 7.31 -2.89
C THR A 617 0.87 7.04 -1.88
N GLY A 618 -0.05 6.11 -2.17
CA GLY A 618 -1.24 5.85 -1.35
C GLY A 618 -2.24 7.01 -1.37
N THR A 619 -2.24 7.81 -2.44
CA THR A 619 -2.92 9.10 -2.52
C THR A 619 -4.25 9.07 -3.26
N SER A 620 -4.80 7.89 -3.57
CA SER A 620 -6.07 7.78 -4.29
C SER A 620 -7.22 8.57 -3.64
N MET A 621 -7.25 8.68 -2.31
CA MET A 621 -8.24 9.50 -1.59
C MET A 621 -7.90 10.99 -1.50
N LEU A 622 -6.69 11.41 -1.88
CA LEU A 622 -6.15 12.75 -1.69
C LEU A 622 -6.04 13.55 -3.00
N LEU A 623 -6.37 12.95 -4.15
CA LEU A 623 -6.10 13.51 -5.49
C LEU A 623 -6.60 14.95 -5.64
N GLU A 624 -7.85 15.23 -5.25
CA GLU A 624 -8.43 16.57 -5.34
C GLU A 624 -7.71 17.56 -4.41
N ALA A 625 -7.37 17.12 -3.20
CA ALA A 625 -6.66 17.96 -2.24
C ALA A 625 -5.20 18.25 -2.67
N MET A 626 -4.54 17.27 -3.30
CA MET A 626 -3.22 17.46 -3.92
C MET A 626 -3.27 18.44 -5.09
N ARG A 627 -4.24 18.28 -6.00
CA ARG A 627 -4.49 19.24 -7.08
C ARG A 627 -4.70 20.66 -6.52
N ASP A 628 -5.51 20.79 -5.48
CA ASP A 628 -5.83 22.06 -4.85
C ASP A 628 -4.60 22.66 -4.10
N ALA A 629 -3.65 21.84 -3.66
CA ALA A 629 -2.37 22.30 -3.13
C ALA A 629 -1.51 22.94 -4.21
N GLY A 630 -1.54 22.41 -5.44
CA GLY A 630 -0.86 22.95 -6.61
C GLY A 630 -0.05 21.91 -7.39
N GLY A 631 0.47 22.36 -8.52
CA GLY A 631 1.20 21.57 -9.51
C GLY A 631 0.53 21.69 -10.88
N ASP A 632 1.32 21.68 -11.95
CA ASP A 632 0.81 21.69 -13.33
C ASP A 632 0.43 20.27 -13.77
N VAL A 633 1.08 19.27 -13.18
CA VAL A 633 0.86 17.84 -13.42
C VAL A 633 0.71 17.12 -12.08
N ILE A 634 -0.32 16.31 -11.94
CA ILE A 634 -0.48 15.43 -10.76
C ILE A 634 0.01 14.03 -11.10
N GLY A 635 0.99 13.57 -10.34
CA GLY A 635 1.50 12.21 -10.43
C GLY A 635 0.62 11.26 -9.62
N VAL A 636 0.19 10.18 -10.26
CA VAL A 636 -0.75 9.19 -9.72
C VAL A 636 -0.01 7.89 -9.49
N ASP A 637 -0.21 7.25 -8.36
CA ASP A 637 0.33 5.92 -8.08
C ASP A 637 -0.55 4.79 -8.68
N SER A 638 -0.10 3.55 -8.52
CA SER A 638 -0.77 2.39 -9.13
C SER A 638 -2.00 1.87 -8.37
N HIS A 639 -2.49 2.59 -7.34
CA HIS A 639 -3.62 2.15 -6.51
C HIS A 639 -4.99 2.69 -6.97
N VAL A 640 -5.01 3.41 -8.09
CA VAL A 640 -6.24 3.92 -8.72
C VAL A 640 -6.12 3.82 -10.23
N GLU A 641 -7.22 3.55 -10.92
CA GLU A 641 -7.25 3.56 -12.39
C GLU A 641 -7.03 4.97 -12.92
N LEU A 642 -6.23 5.11 -13.99
CA LEU A 642 -5.76 6.43 -14.45
C LEU A 642 -6.91 7.31 -14.97
N ASP A 643 -7.90 6.71 -15.63
CA ASP A 643 -9.09 7.42 -16.13
C ASP A 643 -10.00 7.90 -14.99
N GLU A 644 -10.18 7.09 -13.94
CA GLU A 644 -10.87 7.50 -12.72
C GLU A 644 -10.14 8.68 -12.04
N ALA A 645 -8.84 8.53 -11.83
CA ALA A 645 -8.02 9.58 -11.23
C ALA A 645 -8.13 10.89 -12.03
N TRP A 646 -8.00 10.82 -13.36
CA TRP A 646 -8.07 12.00 -14.19
C TRP A 646 -9.49 12.61 -14.24
N GLY A 647 -10.52 11.77 -14.21
CA GLY A 647 -11.90 12.23 -14.07
C GLY A 647 -12.14 13.08 -12.81
N ARG A 648 -11.54 12.68 -11.69
CA ARG A 648 -11.58 13.40 -10.41
C ARG A 648 -10.72 14.66 -10.40
N LEU A 649 -9.55 14.62 -11.01
CA LEU A 649 -8.65 15.77 -11.15
C LEU A 649 -9.18 16.85 -12.09
N GLY A 650 -9.98 16.46 -13.08
CA GLY A 650 -10.52 17.36 -14.10
C GLY A 650 -9.48 17.74 -15.18
N ASP A 651 -9.90 18.60 -16.12
CA ASP A 651 -9.11 18.97 -17.31
C ASP A 651 -8.08 20.10 -17.04
N GLY A 652 -8.02 20.62 -15.83
CA GLY A 652 -7.16 21.78 -15.46
C GLY A 652 -5.73 21.41 -15.12
N VAL A 653 -5.39 20.11 -15.00
CA VAL A 653 -4.04 19.63 -14.67
C VAL A 653 -3.66 18.46 -15.57
N GLY A 654 -2.37 18.34 -15.88
CA GLY A 654 -1.81 17.15 -16.52
C GLY A 654 -1.79 15.96 -15.55
N VAL A 655 -1.69 14.76 -16.09
CA VAL A 655 -1.60 13.54 -15.27
C VAL A 655 -0.38 12.74 -15.66
N GLN A 656 0.41 12.35 -14.66
CA GLN A 656 1.57 11.49 -14.81
C GLN A 656 1.31 10.14 -14.14
N GLY A 657 1.60 9.06 -14.81
CA GLY A 657 1.54 7.70 -14.24
C GLY A 657 1.00 6.68 -15.21
N ASN A 658 0.55 5.51 -14.71
CA ASN A 658 0.69 5.03 -13.34
C ASN A 658 0.94 3.51 -13.33
N LEU A 659 1.78 3.03 -14.25
CA LEU A 659 2.05 1.60 -14.34
C LEU A 659 2.69 1.07 -13.04
N ASP A 660 2.17 -0.03 -12.49
CA ASP A 660 2.80 -0.71 -11.37
C ASP A 660 4.20 -1.21 -11.77
N PRO A 661 5.28 -0.83 -11.07
CA PRO A 661 6.64 -1.26 -11.39
C PRO A 661 6.84 -2.78 -11.34
N ILE A 662 6.00 -3.52 -10.60
CA ILE A 662 6.06 -4.99 -10.55
C ILE A 662 5.67 -5.63 -11.89
N VAL A 663 4.93 -4.94 -12.74
CA VAL A 663 4.63 -5.37 -14.12
C VAL A 663 5.91 -5.69 -14.91
N LEU A 664 7.00 -4.98 -14.62
CA LEU A 664 8.29 -5.17 -15.28
C LEU A 664 9.01 -6.49 -14.95
N TYR A 665 8.49 -7.28 -14.02
CA TYR A 665 8.95 -8.66 -13.77
C TYR A 665 8.25 -9.70 -14.66
N GLY A 666 7.22 -9.28 -15.39
CA GLY A 666 6.48 -10.11 -16.33
C GLY A 666 7.21 -10.31 -17.67
N ASP A 667 6.61 -11.09 -18.56
CA ASP A 667 7.09 -11.20 -19.94
C ASP A 667 6.75 -9.95 -20.76
N VAL A 668 7.41 -9.82 -21.91
CA VAL A 668 7.31 -8.66 -22.80
C VAL A 668 5.88 -8.42 -23.30
N ASN A 669 5.09 -9.48 -23.52
CA ASN A 669 3.69 -9.33 -23.98
C ASN A 669 2.79 -8.84 -22.85
N PHE A 670 3.02 -9.32 -21.64
CA PHE A 670 2.32 -8.84 -20.45
C PHE A 670 2.61 -7.35 -20.19
N ILE A 671 3.89 -6.96 -20.23
CA ILE A 671 4.29 -5.55 -20.10
C ILE A 671 3.59 -4.69 -21.17
N ARG A 672 3.56 -5.16 -22.43
CA ARG A 672 2.89 -4.47 -23.54
C ARG A 672 1.39 -4.29 -23.28
N MET A 673 0.73 -5.33 -22.80
CA MET A 673 -0.70 -5.29 -22.48
C MET A 673 -0.99 -4.25 -21.39
N ARG A 674 -0.20 -4.26 -20.31
CA ARG A 674 -0.36 -3.33 -19.18
C ARG A 674 -0.04 -1.89 -19.56
N ALA A 675 1.02 -1.65 -20.31
CA ALA A 675 1.36 -0.31 -20.84
C ALA A 675 0.22 0.22 -21.75
N LYS A 676 -0.33 -0.64 -22.61
CA LYS A 676 -1.47 -0.29 -23.47
C LYS A 676 -2.72 0.05 -22.65
N ARG A 677 -2.98 -0.64 -21.53
CA ARG A 677 -4.10 -0.33 -20.62
C ARG A 677 -3.97 1.10 -20.09
N VAL A 678 -2.83 1.46 -19.52
CA VAL A 678 -2.58 2.82 -19.00
C VAL A 678 -2.75 3.87 -20.12
N LEU A 679 -2.22 3.64 -21.32
CA LEU A 679 -2.37 4.55 -22.46
C LEU A 679 -3.83 4.67 -22.92
N ASN A 680 -4.60 3.58 -22.90
CA ASN A 680 -6.03 3.59 -23.23
C ASN A 680 -6.83 4.37 -22.19
N GLN A 681 -6.56 4.20 -20.90
CA GLN A 681 -7.20 4.97 -19.82
C GLN A 681 -6.86 6.46 -19.92
N ALA A 682 -5.64 6.80 -20.23
CA ALA A 682 -5.29 8.19 -20.56
C ALA A 682 -6.02 8.72 -21.79
N GLY A 683 -6.59 7.84 -22.63
CA GLY A 683 -7.33 8.21 -23.84
C GLY A 683 -6.47 8.94 -24.88
N TYR A 684 -5.14 8.83 -24.80
CA TYR A 684 -4.17 9.57 -25.63
C TYR A 684 -4.37 11.09 -25.58
N ARG A 685 -4.89 11.61 -24.48
CA ARG A 685 -5.14 13.05 -24.27
C ARG A 685 -3.83 13.83 -24.17
N THR A 686 -3.88 15.11 -24.50
CA THR A 686 -2.81 16.07 -24.18
C THR A 686 -2.67 16.19 -22.65
N GLY A 687 -1.46 16.36 -22.16
CA GLY A 687 -1.19 16.44 -20.72
C GLY A 687 -0.90 15.10 -20.04
N HIS A 688 -0.87 13.97 -20.78
CA HIS A 688 -0.42 12.68 -20.24
C HIS A 688 1.10 12.53 -20.33
N ILE A 689 1.71 12.16 -19.20
CA ILE A 689 3.11 11.72 -19.10
C ILE A 689 3.11 10.30 -18.57
N PHE A 690 3.60 9.35 -19.38
CA PHE A 690 3.70 7.98 -18.93
C PHE A 690 4.82 7.83 -17.89
N ASN A 691 4.52 7.22 -16.76
CA ASN A 691 5.48 6.86 -15.72
C ASN A 691 4.99 5.61 -14.98
N LEU A 692 5.81 5.13 -14.05
CA LEU A 692 5.39 4.12 -13.09
C LEU A 692 4.61 4.77 -11.93
N GLY A 693 3.77 3.99 -11.25
CA GLY A 693 3.08 4.41 -10.02
C GLY A 693 3.99 4.43 -8.78
N HIS A 694 5.23 3.99 -8.91
CA HIS A 694 6.30 4.06 -7.91
C HIS A 694 7.67 3.96 -8.61
N GLY A 695 8.77 4.16 -7.89
CA GLY A 695 10.12 4.01 -8.47
C GLY A 695 10.48 2.56 -8.82
N LEU A 696 11.33 2.39 -9.84
CA LEU A 696 11.93 1.10 -10.21
C LEU A 696 12.57 0.41 -9.00
N LEU A 697 12.46 -0.92 -8.94
CA LEU A 697 13.02 -1.75 -7.88
C LEU A 697 14.45 -2.21 -8.24
N PRO A 698 15.28 -2.55 -7.24
CA PRO A 698 16.70 -2.85 -7.45
C PRO A 698 17.01 -4.04 -8.33
N ASP A 699 16.09 -4.98 -8.44
CA ASP A 699 16.21 -6.25 -9.19
C ASP A 699 15.29 -6.31 -10.42
N THR A 700 14.70 -5.17 -10.81
CA THR A 700 13.89 -5.07 -12.05
C THR A 700 14.74 -5.48 -13.26
N PRO A 701 14.25 -6.36 -14.14
CA PRO A 701 14.97 -6.73 -15.36
C PRO A 701 15.22 -5.52 -16.26
N TYR A 702 16.48 -5.18 -16.51
CA TYR A 702 16.88 -4.00 -17.28
C TYR A 702 16.27 -3.99 -18.70
N GLU A 703 16.29 -5.14 -19.37
CA GLU A 703 15.76 -5.29 -20.73
C GLU A 703 14.26 -4.98 -20.80
N ASN A 704 13.52 -5.30 -19.74
CA ASN A 704 12.09 -5.01 -19.65
C ASN A 704 11.82 -3.51 -19.48
N VAL A 705 12.71 -2.79 -18.80
CA VAL A 705 12.60 -1.32 -18.67
C VAL A 705 12.83 -0.65 -20.03
N VAL A 706 13.85 -1.06 -20.75
CA VAL A 706 14.12 -0.57 -22.13
C VAL A 706 12.95 -0.89 -23.07
N ALA A 707 12.45 -2.13 -22.99
CA ALA A 707 11.31 -2.56 -23.80
C ALA A 707 10.06 -1.74 -23.50
N LEU A 708 9.78 -1.41 -22.22
CA LEU A 708 8.64 -0.58 -21.82
C LEU A 708 8.69 0.79 -22.50
N VAL A 709 9.80 1.50 -22.43
CA VAL A 709 9.95 2.84 -23.03
C VAL A 709 9.65 2.79 -24.53
N LYS A 710 10.22 1.83 -25.23
CA LYS A 710 9.97 1.62 -26.67
C LYS A 710 8.50 1.31 -26.93
N MET A 711 7.88 0.43 -26.15
CA MET A 711 6.47 0.07 -26.31
C MET A 711 5.53 1.25 -26.13
N VAL A 712 5.79 2.12 -25.15
CA VAL A 712 4.98 3.31 -24.91
C VAL A 712 5.01 4.21 -26.13
N HIS A 713 6.20 4.47 -26.72
CA HIS A 713 6.33 5.25 -27.93
C HIS A 713 5.63 4.60 -29.13
N ASP A 714 5.86 3.31 -29.39
CA ASP A 714 5.30 2.59 -30.53
C ASP A 714 3.76 2.56 -30.49
N ILE A 715 3.19 2.28 -29.30
CA ILE A 715 1.72 2.18 -29.13
C ILE A 715 1.07 3.55 -29.28
N SER A 716 1.63 4.58 -28.63
CA SER A 716 1.00 5.90 -28.59
C SER A 716 1.14 6.64 -29.93
N SER A 717 2.30 6.58 -30.62
CA SER A 717 2.47 7.21 -31.93
C SER A 717 1.54 6.61 -33.00
N TYR A 718 1.36 5.29 -32.99
CA TYR A 718 0.42 4.63 -33.91
C TYR A 718 -1.02 5.10 -33.70
N ARG A 719 -1.45 5.32 -32.46
CA ARG A 719 -2.82 5.75 -32.13
C ARG A 719 -3.04 7.23 -32.41
N ILE A 720 -2.09 8.07 -32.04
CA ILE A 720 -2.14 9.52 -32.29
C ILE A 720 -2.20 9.81 -33.79
N SER A 721 -1.37 9.14 -34.61
CA SER A 721 -1.36 9.32 -36.08
C SER A 721 -2.67 8.92 -36.77
N ARG A 722 -3.47 8.04 -36.17
CA ARG A 722 -4.79 7.62 -36.66
C ARG A 722 -5.96 8.49 -36.16
N GLY A 723 -5.68 9.60 -35.51
CA GLY A 723 -6.70 10.55 -35.07
C GLY A 723 -7.65 10.01 -34.00
N HIS A 724 -7.16 9.14 -33.11
CA HIS A 724 -7.95 8.71 -31.96
C HIS A 724 -8.25 9.95 -31.12
N ARG A 725 -9.50 10.43 -31.23
CA ARG A 725 -10.01 11.46 -30.32
C ARG A 725 -10.31 10.81 -28.98
N PRO A 726 -9.94 11.46 -27.86
CA PRO A 726 -10.36 10.99 -26.53
C PRO A 726 -11.89 10.86 -26.49
N PRO A 727 -12.44 9.91 -25.72
CA PRO A 727 -13.87 9.90 -25.46
C PRO A 727 -14.27 11.26 -24.88
N PRO A 728 -15.46 11.80 -25.21
CA PRO A 728 -15.90 13.06 -24.65
C PRO A 728 -15.91 12.94 -23.13
N VAL A 729 -15.23 13.86 -22.45
CA VAL A 729 -15.30 14.01 -21.01
C VAL A 729 -16.77 14.13 -20.64
N MET A 730 -17.29 13.19 -19.86
CA MET A 730 -18.65 13.33 -19.32
C MET A 730 -18.64 14.59 -18.43
N LYS A 731 -19.21 15.68 -18.92
CA LYS A 731 -19.40 16.89 -18.13
C LYS A 731 -20.29 16.50 -16.95
N GLY A 732 -19.66 16.28 -15.80
CA GLY A 732 -20.36 16.20 -14.54
C GLY A 732 -21.18 17.49 -14.41
N SER A 733 -22.50 17.37 -14.37
CA SER A 733 -23.41 18.49 -14.19
C SER A 733 -23.05 19.21 -12.91
N ARG A 734 -22.38 20.37 -13.01
CA ARG A 734 -22.34 21.36 -11.92
C ARG A 734 -23.80 21.81 -11.71
N LYS A 735 -24.49 21.19 -10.76
CA LYS A 735 -25.60 21.87 -10.11
C LYS A 735 -24.97 22.98 -9.28
N SER A 736 -25.21 24.21 -9.71
CA SER A 736 -24.95 25.43 -8.95
C SER A 736 -25.65 25.32 -7.58
N LEU A 737 -24.85 25.23 -6.53
CA LEU A 737 -25.27 25.57 -5.18
C LEU A 737 -24.96 27.07 -5.00
N ASP A 738 -25.74 27.90 -5.68
CA ASP A 738 -25.99 29.29 -5.33
C ASP A 738 -27.49 29.47 -5.32
N LYS A 739 -28.04 29.50 -4.12
CA LYS A 739 -29.24 30.15 -3.60
C LYS A 739 -29.85 29.28 -2.50
N ASP A 740 -29.54 29.55 -1.27
CA ASP A 740 -30.34 30.22 -0.25
C ASP A 740 -29.52 30.30 1.08
#